data_fd64a5a4643f85e9e5b17fd366b94c09
#
_entry.id   fd64a5a4643f85e9e5b17fd366b94c09
#
_cell.length_a   1.000
_cell.length_b   1.000
_cell.length_c   1.000
_cell.angle_alpha   90.00
_cell.angle_beta   90.00
_cell.angle_gamma   90.00
#
_symmetry.space_group_name_H-M   'P 1'
#
loop_
_entity.id
_entity.type
_entity.pdbx_description
1 polymer ?
#
loop_
_entity_poly.entity_id
_entity_poly.type
_entity_poly.pdbx_seq_one_letter_code
_entity_poly.pdbx_strand_id
1 'polypeptide(L)'
;MQVQPYNLMAHAFLLFLLFSCITSMNIHACKHTERSSLLSFASAVSAPLLNWTSLDCCHWKGITCNQDGWVTHLLLPSKGLKGGLSPFSLGNLTHLTHLNLSHNSLLGSLETKLFLSLNCLEILDLSYNLLSGELPFSLPSSNIRTVDLSSNHFFGAIPSSFFQQASNLTSFNVRNNTFTGYVPSSICLHSSPFLRLLDFSSNLFNGNLAPGLGKCSELQVFRAGHNNLSGLLPEDIYNATKLEEIALPLSSLHGAISDKIVNLTNLAILDLYINHLSGKLPLNLGKLSKLKFMTLDFNNLEGALPPSLMNCTNLVELRLGSNNLEGDISMLDFSRLNQLAKLDLRVNNFTGTFPVSLYSCRSLKAIRLTGNNLVGQIQAEILSLKSLSFLSLGFNQFTNLTGAMKILMSCKSLRALMLSGCFKDEGMPADEDMVDFDGFQNLRVLCLVGNRLTGQLPVWLSKLHNLKILLLSGNEITGPIPSWLGTLPRLFYINLSENRFSGEFPKQLCRLPRLVYEPNITSQVDDISNEFELPFYFGTIDRNPNYYLSSKISSYPATIDLSNNNIVGNIPIEVGQLQLLRRLVLHSNNFSGVIPNQISNLKNLEVLNLSMNHLSGIIPSSLASLTFLKEFNVSYNYLQGPIPTSTQLQSFNASAFEGNPKLCGAPLPNKCGQPNKGIDEDNKKNNKDMDNGLHQLPWFYISSIVLGFIVGFWGVCGSLIINKT
;
A
#
# COMPACT_ATOMS: atom_id res chain seq x y z
N MET A 1 78.44 29.63 -56.56
CA MET A 1 77.29 29.61 -55.64
C MET A 1 76.90 28.17 -55.47
N GLN A 2 77.38 27.56 -54.37
CA GLN A 2 77.02 26.20 -53.97
C GLN A 2 75.77 26.31 -53.11
N VAL A 3 74.65 25.78 -53.52
CA VAL A 3 73.44 25.59 -52.71
C VAL A 3 73.52 24.20 -52.04
N GLN A 4 73.55 24.21 -50.73
CA GLN A 4 73.73 23.04 -49.86
C GLN A 4 72.57 22.04 -50.00
N PRO A 5 72.81 20.72 -50.04
CA PRO A 5 71.81 19.67 -50.17
C PRO A 5 71.10 19.31 -48.84
N TYR A 6 71.32 20.06 -47.71
CA TYR A 6 70.80 19.69 -46.41
C TYR A 6 69.29 19.99 -46.22
N ASN A 7 68.67 20.87 -46.96
CA ASN A 7 67.28 21.23 -46.84
C ASN A 7 66.29 20.19 -47.47
N LEU A 8 66.76 19.45 -48.48
CA LEU A 8 65.90 18.47 -49.16
C LEU A 8 65.69 17.21 -48.31
N MET A 9 66.74 16.77 -47.61
CA MET A 9 66.64 15.59 -46.71
C MET A 9 65.79 15.88 -45.47
N ALA A 10 65.86 17.07 -44.88
CA ALA A 10 65.02 17.47 -43.72
C ALA A 10 63.55 17.54 -44.14
N HIS A 11 63.21 18.08 -45.30
CA HIS A 11 61.80 18.07 -45.75
C HIS A 11 61.31 16.66 -46.15
N ALA A 12 62.14 15.80 -46.73
CA ALA A 12 61.77 14.40 -46.98
C ALA A 12 61.57 13.60 -45.69
N PHE A 13 62.39 13.85 -44.64
CA PHE A 13 62.25 13.21 -43.34
C PHE A 13 61.00 13.72 -42.56
N LEU A 14 60.72 15.01 -42.69
CA LEU A 14 59.50 15.60 -42.12
C LEU A 14 58.26 15.07 -42.83
N LEU A 15 58.25 14.94 -44.12
CA LEU A 15 57.15 14.34 -44.89
C LEU A 15 57.05 12.86 -44.63
N PHE A 16 58.13 12.12 -44.40
CA PHE A 16 58.10 10.71 -44.02
C PHE A 16 57.58 10.53 -42.59
N LEU A 17 57.93 11.42 -41.61
CA LEU A 17 57.37 11.46 -40.27
C LEU A 17 55.89 11.86 -40.27
N LEU A 18 55.50 12.83 -41.11
CA LEU A 18 54.08 13.17 -41.29
C LEU A 18 53.30 12.02 -41.94
N PHE A 19 53.89 11.34 -42.96
CA PHE A 19 53.26 10.16 -43.57
C PHE A 19 53.22 8.98 -42.62
N SER A 20 54.25 8.73 -41.79
CA SER A 20 54.23 7.69 -40.77
C SER A 20 53.33 8.02 -39.60
N CYS A 21 53.16 9.30 -39.19
CA CYS A 21 52.14 9.71 -38.24
C CYS A 21 50.71 9.60 -38.82
N ILE A 22 50.53 9.84 -40.13
CA ILE A 22 49.21 9.67 -40.78
C ILE A 22 48.89 8.16 -40.97
N THR A 23 49.90 7.31 -41.19
CA THR A 23 49.70 5.85 -41.30
C THR A 23 49.61 5.16 -39.92
N SER A 24 50.03 5.79 -38.82
CA SER A 24 49.85 5.23 -37.47
C SER A 24 48.57 5.66 -36.78
N MET A 25 47.77 6.55 -37.37
CA MET A 25 46.39 6.76 -36.99
C MET A 25 45.48 5.78 -37.78
N ASN A 26 45.62 4.50 -37.53
CA ASN A 26 44.55 3.55 -37.83
C ASN A 26 43.35 3.84 -36.88
N ILE A 27 42.69 4.97 -37.11
CA ILE A 27 41.34 5.18 -36.60
C ILE A 27 40.47 4.28 -37.48
N HIS A 28 40.24 3.05 -37.00
CA HIS A 28 39.29 2.18 -37.68
C HIS A 28 37.90 2.83 -37.52
N ALA A 29 37.47 3.52 -38.59
CA ALA A 29 36.16 4.10 -38.66
C ALA A 29 35.09 3.00 -38.59
N CYS A 30 33.93 3.34 -38.05
CA CYS A 30 32.75 2.46 -37.99
C CYS A 30 32.50 1.74 -39.35
N LYS A 31 32.23 0.45 -39.32
CA LYS A 31 31.90 -0.34 -40.51
C LYS A 31 30.65 0.21 -41.18
N HIS A 32 30.72 0.38 -42.52
CA HIS A 32 29.63 0.97 -43.28
C HIS A 32 28.30 0.21 -43.14
N THR A 33 28.34 -1.12 -43.07
CA THR A 33 27.17 -1.97 -42.87
C THR A 33 26.51 -1.72 -41.52
N GLU A 34 27.29 -1.61 -40.41
CA GLU A 34 26.80 -1.34 -39.08
C GLU A 34 26.27 0.09 -38.95
N ARG A 35 26.97 1.08 -39.54
CA ARG A 35 26.47 2.45 -39.63
C ARG A 35 25.08 2.52 -40.29
N SER A 36 24.90 1.81 -41.43
CA SER A 36 23.62 1.75 -42.14
C SER A 36 22.54 1.11 -41.28
N SER A 37 22.87 0.05 -40.54
CA SER A 37 21.95 -0.60 -39.58
C SER A 37 21.55 0.32 -38.43
N LEU A 38 22.48 1.07 -37.83
CA LEU A 38 22.19 2.05 -36.79
C LEU A 38 21.31 3.19 -37.30
N LEU A 39 21.52 3.67 -38.53
CA LEU A 39 20.64 4.68 -39.14
C LEU A 39 19.24 4.11 -39.44
N SER A 40 19.15 2.86 -39.89
CA SER A 40 17.87 2.16 -40.04
C SER A 40 17.16 2.00 -38.71
N PHE A 41 17.90 1.66 -37.66
CA PHE A 41 17.35 1.64 -36.28
C PHE A 41 16.83 3.01 -35.89
N ALA A 42 17.62 4.08 -36.04
CA ALA A 42 17.21 5.44 -35.66
C ALA A 42 15.97 5.92 -36.43
N SER A 43 15.78 5.47 -37.69
CA SER A 43 14.58 5.80 -38.47
C SER A 43 13.36 5.00 -38.08
N ALA A 44 13.55 3.75 -37.61
CA ALA A 44 12.46 2.89 -37.14
C ALA A 44 11.97 3.31 -35.74
N VAL A 45 12.86 3.84 -34.90
CA VAL A 45 12.51 4.39 -33.59
C VAL A 45 12.49 5.91 -33.70
N SER A 46 11.32 6.54 -33.52
CA SER A 46 11.24 8.01 -33.43
C SER A 46 12.15 8.49 -32.30
N ALA A 47 13.30 9.06 -32.65
CA ALA A 47 14.36 9.36 -31.68
C ALA A 47 14.74 10.85 -31.75
N PRO A 48 13.95 11.77 -31.15
CA PRO A 48 14.17 13.21 -31.25
C PRO A 48 15.48 13.71 -30.63
N LEU A 49 16.17 12.87 -29.85
CA LEU A 49 17.39 13.20 -29.11
C LEU A 49 18.68 12.55 -29.69
N LEU A 50 18.57 11.73 -30.74
CA LEU A 50 19.74 11.10 -31.38
C LEU A 50 20.27 11.99 -32.51
N ASN A 51 21.39 12.66 -32.27
CA ASN A 51 22.06 13.46 -33.28
C ASN A 51 23.19 12.62 -33.92
N TRP A 52 22.82 11.61 -34.73
CA TRP A 52 23.73 10.67 -35.41
C TRP A 52 24.03 11.14 -36.83
N THR A 53 24.78 12.24 -36.97
CA THR A 53 25.05 12.89 -38.25
C THR A 53 26.46 12.67 -38.80
N SER A 54 27.45 12.38 -37.92
CA SER A 54 28.84 12.17 -38.33
C SER A 54 29.01 10.91 -39.17
N LEU A 55 30.08 10.88 -39.99
CA LEU A 55 30.41 9.74 -40.82
C LEU A 55 30.84 8.52 -39.99
N ASP A 56 31.49 8.75 -38.86
CA ASP A 56 31.95 7.70 -37.95
C ASP A 56 30.96 7.47 -36.81
N CYS A 57 30.29 6.31 -36.82
CA CYS A 57 29.31 5.92 -35.82
C CYS A 57 29.94 5.58 -34.46
N CYS A 58 31.22 5.29 -34.40
CA CYS A 58 31.90 5.01 -33.13
C CYS A 58 31.99 6.23 -32.21
N HIS A 59 31.79 7.43 -32.75
CA HIS A 59 31.70 8.69 -32.00
C HIS A 59 30.26 9.11 -31.70
N TRP A 60 29.27 8.32 -32.08
CA TRP A 60 27.88 8.62 -31.77
C TRP A 60 27.56 8.36 -30.29
N LYS A 61 26.76 9.22 -29.73
CA LYS A 61 26.35 9.07 -28.34
C LYS A 61 25.62 7.74 -28.15
N GLY A 62 26.12 6.94 -27.22
CA GLY A 62 25.57 5.62 -26.89
C GLY A 62 26.14 4.47 -27.72
N ILE A 63 27.07 4.74 -28.63
CA ILE A 63 27.78 3.73 -29.42
C ILE A 63 29.20 3.58 -28.87
N THR A 64 29.68 2.34 -28.85
CA THR A 64 31.09 2.01 -28.56
C THR A 64 31.52 0.93 -29.54
N CYS A 65 32.71 1.09 -30.13
CA CYS A 65 33.31 0.13 -31.05
C CYS A 65 34.57 -0.50 -30.44
N ASN A 66 34.96 -1.66 -30.98
CA ASN A 66 36.26 -2.26 -30.71
C ASN A 66 37.37 -1.62 -31.60
N GLN A 67 38.61 -2.11 -31.48
CA GLN A 67 39.76 -1.60 -32.23
C GLN A 67 39.62 -1.76 -33.75
N ASP A 68 38.81 -2.72 -34.20
CA ASP A 68 38.59 -3.01 -35.63
C ASP A 68 37.42 -2.19 -36.22
N GLY A 69 36.78 -1.31 -35.46
CA GLY A 69 35.64 -0.47 -35.86
C GLY A 69 34.31 -1.22 -35.86
N TRP A 70 34.19 -2.38 -35.20
CA TRP A 70 32.90 -3.06 -35.00
C TRP A 70 32.17 -2.53 -33.74
N VAL A 71 30.88 -2.31 -33.89
CA VAL A 71 30.02 -1.86 -32.78
C VAL A 71 29.86 -2.98 -31.75
N THR A 72 30.30 -2.71 -30.52
CA THR A 72 30.20 -3.64 -29.39
C THR A 72 29.13 -3.24 -28.37
N HIS A 73 28.83 -1.94 -28.25
CA HIS A 73 27.83 -1.45 -27.29
C HIS A 73 26.85 -0.49 -27.99
N LEU A 74 25.56 -0.69 -27.70
CA LEU A 74 24.47 0.22 -28.03
C LEU A 74 23.70 0.54 -26.72
N LEU A 75 23.99 1.69 -26.14
CA LEU A 75 23.49 2.10 -24.81
C LEU A 75 22.68 3.39 -24.92
N LEU A 76 21.37 3.25 -25.00
CA LEU A 76 20.40 4.35 -25.16
C LEU A 76 19.30 4.34 -24.12
N PRO A 77 19.61 4.22 -22.80
CA PRO A 77 18.58 4.28 -21.77
C PRO A 77 17.98 5.69 -21.67
N SER A 78 16.67 5.78 -21.42
CA SER A 78 15.94 7.04 -21.20
C SER A 78 16.14 8.09 -22.30
N LYS A 79 16.08 7.66 -23.59
CA LYS A 79 16.21 8.56 -24.73
C LYS A 79 14.88 8.95 -25.38
N GLY A 80 13.75 8.50 -24.83
CA GLY A 80 12.42 8.77 -25.36
C GLY A 80 12.16 8.08 -26.71
N LEU A 81 12.85 6.95 -26.96
CA LEU A 81 12.68 6.17 -28.17
C LEU A 81 11.28 5.58 -28.25
N LYS A 82 10.63 5.69 -29.41
CA LYS A 82 9.28 5.16 -29.67
C LYS A 82 9.32 4.38 -31.01
N GLY A 83 8.64 3.23 -31.05
CA GLY A 83 8.55 2.40 -32.23
C GLY A 83 8.99 0.97 -31.98
N GLY A 84 9.09 0.15 -33.02
CA GLY A 84 9.39 -1.28 -32.91
C GLY A 84 10.86 -1.61 -33.13
N LEU A 85 11.30 -2.73 -32.55
CA LEU A 85 12.61 -3.31 -32.82
C LEU A 85 12.52 -4.16 -34.08
N SER A 86 13.13 -3.71 -35.19
CA SER A 86 13.17 -4.47 -36.44
C SER A 86 14.40 -5.37 -36.50
N PRO A 87 14.27 -6.64 -36.86
CA PRO A 87 15.42 -7.53 -37.12
C PRO A 87 16.42 -6.98 -38.13
N PHE A 88 15.92 -6.24 -39.10
CA PHE A 88 16.78 -5.66 -40.18
C PHE A 88 17.61 -4.48 -39.69
N SER A 89 17.20 -3.82 -38.60
CA SER A 89 17.89 -2.63 -38.09
C SER A 89 19.02 -2.94 -37.09
N LEU A 90 18.96 -4.06 -36.37
CA LEU A 90 19.99 -4.45 -35.40
C LEU A 90 20.73 -5.74 -35.77
N GLY A 91 20.17 -6.55 -36.69
CA GLY A 91 20.69 -7.87 -37.04
C GLY A 91 22.08 -7.90 -37.67
N ASN A 92 22.55 -6.78 -38.22
CA ASN A 92 23.90 -6.68 -38.77
C ASN A 92 24.96 -6.27 -37.73
N LEU A 93 24.58 -5.97 -36.48
CA LEU A 93 25.50 -5.66 -35.41
C LEU A 93 26.06 -6.96 -34.80
N THR A 94 26.76 -7.74 -35.59
CA THR A 94 27.16 -9.11 -35.25
C THR A 94 28.17 -9.20 -34.12
N HIS A 95 28.86 -8.10 -33.78
CA HIS A 95 29.82 -8.01 -32.68
C HIS A 95 29.22 -7.33 -31.42
N LEU A 96 27.91 -7.06 -31.43
CA LEU A 96 27.23 -6.41 -30.29
C LEU A 96 27.26 -7.31 -29.06
N THR A 97 27.90 -6.83 -28.00
CA THR A 97 27.98 -7.50 -26.71
C THR A 97 27.02 -6.91 -25.70
N HIS A 98 26.74 -5.59 -25.78
CA HIS A 98 25.88 -4.87 -24.82
C HIS A 98 24.78 -4.11 -25.56
N LEU A 99 23.54 -4.48 -25.30
CA LEU A 99 22.35 -3.79 -25.79
C LEU A 99 21.53 -3.31 -24.58
N ASN A 100 21.51 -1.97 -24.37
CA ASN A 100 20.66 -1.35 -23.37
C ASN A 100 19.78 -0.28 -23.98
N LEU A 101 18.48 -0.56 -24.07
CA LEU A 101 17.42 0.35 -24.55
C LEU A 101 16.37 0.61 -23.47
N SER A 102 16.73 0.44 -22.18
CA SER A 102 15.80 0.55 -21.07
C SER A 102 15.20 1.96 -20.91
N HIS A 103 14.07 2.03 -20.22
CA HIS A 103 13.37 3.29 -19.93
C HIS A 103 13.03 4.11 -21.19
N ASN A 104 12.42 3.46 -22.17
CA ASN A 104 11.93 4.08 -23.40
C ASN A 104 10.44 3.75 -23.61
N SER A 105 9.91 3.95 -24.81
CA SER A 105 8.54 3.61 -25.20
C SER A 105 8.53 2.70 -26.43
N LEU A 106 9.44 1.73 -26.45
CA LEU A 106 9.54 0.76 -27.54
C LEU A 106 8.35 -0.19 -27.55
N LEU A 107 7.86 -0.54 -28.73
CA LEU A 107 6.66 -1.35 -28.96
C LEU A 107 7.03 -2.62 -29.77
N GLY A 108 6.07 -3.54 -29.85
CA GLY A 108 6.17 -4.75 -30.66
C GLY A 108 6.77 -5.93 -29.92
N SER A 109 7.09 -6.99 -30.65
CA SER A 109 7.60 -8.25 -30.11
C SER A 109 9.09 -8.43 -30.37
N LEU A 110 9.70 -9.34 -29.61
CA LEU A 110 11.06 -9.79 -29.86
C LEU A 110 11.03 -10.92 -30.90
N GLU A 111 11.30 -10.59 -32.15
CA GLU A 111 11.33 -11.59 -33.23
C GLU A 111 12.50 -12.56 -33.07
N THR A 112 12.26 -13.86 -33.24
CA THR A 112 13.27 -14.91 -33.16
C THR A 112 14.47 -14.62 -34.11
N LYS A 113 14.23 -14.04 -35.28
CA LYS A 113 15.27 -13.68 -36.24
C LYS A 113 16.22 -12.61 -35.71
N LEU A 114 15.72 -11.62 -34.97
CA LEU A 114 16.55 -10.62 -34.30
C LEU A 114 17.46 -11.27 -33.26
N PHE A 115 16.88 -12.12 -32.41
CA PHE A 115 17.64 -12.81 -31.37
C PHE A 115 18.75 -13.68 -31.92
N LEU A 116 18.48 -14.45 -32.97
CA LEU A 116 19.48 -15.32 -33.59
C LEU A 116 20.64 -14.56 -34.28
N SER A 117 20.46 -13.29 -34.63
CA SER A 117 21.51 -12.47 -35.24
C SER A 117 22.49 -11.87 -34.24
N LEU A 118 22.09 -11.72 -32.96
CA LEU A 118 22.89 -11.10 -31.90
C LEU A 118 23.71 -12.15 -31.10
N ASN A 119 24.48 -12.96 -31.82
CA ASN A 119 25.16 -14.15 -31.29
C ASN A 119 26.35 -13.87 -30.35
N CYS A 120 26.82 -12.62 -30.25
CA CYS A 120 27.88 -12.20 -29.32
C CYS A 120 27.33 -11.50 -28.07
N LEU A 121 26.03 -11.39 -27.93
CA LEU A 121 25.42 -10.59 -26.86
C LEU A 121 25.70 -11.18 -25.47
N GLU A 122 26.20 -10.33 -24.56
CA GLU A 122 26.46 -10.65 -23.17
C GLU A 122 25.43 -9.99 -22.24
N ILE A 123 24.99 -8.78 -22.56
CA ILE A 123 24.03 -8.01 -21.77
C ILE A 123 22.89 -7.54 -22.66
N LEU A 124 21.68 -7.90 -22.27
CA LEU A 124 20.42 -7.46 -22.87
C LEU A 124 19.57 -6.78 -21.79
N ASP A 125 19.40 -5.46 -21.90
CA ASP A 125 18.51 -4.68 -21.05
C ASP A 125 17.48 -3.93 -21.90
N LEU A 126 16.24 -4.41 -21.88
CA LEU A 126 15.07 -3.82 -22.54
C LEU A 126 14.01 -3.41 -21.53
N SER A 127 14.38 -3.29 -20.25
CA SER A 127 13.46 -3.00 -19.16
C SER A 127 12.74 -1.66 -19.33
N TYR A 128 11.58 -1.51 -18.71
CA TYR A 128 10.78 -0.29 -18.74
C TYR A 128 10.49 0.22 -20.17
N ASN A 129 9.80 -0.63 -20.95
CA ASN A 129 9.31 -0.34 -22.29
C ASN A 129 7.85 -0.80 -22.45
N LEU A 130 7.32 -0.80 -23.66
CA LEU A 130 5.99 -1.27 -24.01
C LEU A 130 6.05 -2.50 -24.94
N LEU A 131 7.15 -3.24 -24.86
CA LEU A 131 7.37 -4.46 -25.65
C LEU A 131 6.36 -5.54 -25.21
N SER A 132 5.90 -6.36 -26.16
CA SER A 132 4.87 -7.38 -25.94
C SER A 132 5.17 -8.64 -26.74
N GLY A 133 4.31 -9.64 -26.62
CA GLY A 133 4.46 -10.92 -27.31
C GLY A 133 5.06 -12.01 -26.42
N GLU A 134 5.19 -13.20 -26.98
CA GLU A 134 5.85 -14.33 -26.34
C GLU A 134 7.37 -14.24 -26.52
N LEU A 135 8.12 -14.87 -25.58
CA LEU A 135 9.57 -14.96 -25.74
C LEU A 135 9.95 -15.94 -26.86
N PRO A 136 11.04 -15.68 -27.59
CA PRO A 136 11.63 -16.64 -28.51
C PRO A 136 12.00 -17.97 -27.84
N PHE A 137 12.14 -19.05 -28.58
CA PHE A 137 12.46 -20.36 -28.07
C PHE A 137 13.86 -20.50 -27.46
N SER A 138 14.77 -19.57 -27.75
CA SER A 138 16.14 -19.58 -27.24
C SER A 138 16.64 -18.19 -26.95
N LEU A 139 17.64 -18.07 -26.08
CA LEU A 139 18.41 -16.85 -25.85
C LEU A 139 19.26 -16.46 -27.11
N PRO A 140 19.63 -15.17 -27.25
CA PRO A 140 20.34 -14.69 -28.43
C PRO A 140 21.77 -15.22 -28.54
N SER A 141 22.40 -15.56 -27.43
CA SER A 141 23.80 -15.95 -27.36
C SER A 141 24.07 -16.91 -26.23
N SER A 142 25.01 -17.86 -26.46
CA SER A 142 25.54 -18.68 -25.36
C SER A 142 26.41 -17.88 -24.38
N ASN A 143 26.90 -16.72 -24.77
CA ASN A 143 27.71 -15.83 -23.93
C ASN A 143 26.85 -14.89 -23.04
N ILE A 144 25.51 -14.94 -23.16
CA ILE A 144 24.62 -14.06 -22.45
C ILE A 144 24.78 -14.23 -20.93
N ARG A 145 25.00 -13.13 -20.22
CA ARG A 145 25.18 -13.05 -18.78
C ARG A 145 23.99 -12.40 -18.09
N THR A 146 23.45 -11.36 -18.70
CA THR A 146 22.34 -10.60 -18.10
C THR A 146 21.23 -10.42 -19.11
N VAL A 147 20.03 -10.76 -18.69
CA VAL A 147 18.79 -10.51 -19.44
C VAL A 147 17.81 -9.78 -18.50
N ASP A 148 17.51 -8.53 -18.83
CA ASP A 148 16.48 -7.74 -18.16
C ASP A 148 15.40 -7.33 -19.15
N LEU A 149 14.21 -7.92 -18.97
CA LEU A 149 12.99 -7.64 -19.75
C LEU A 149 11.89 -7.06 -18.84
N SER A 150 12.25 -6.61 -17.64
CA SER A 150 11.27 -6.18 -16.64
C SER A 150 10.48 -4.96 -17.08
N SER A 151 9.27 -4.83 -16.53
CA SER A 151 8.37 -3.69 -16.80
C SER A 151 8.10 -3.49 -18.28
N ASN A 152 7.48 -4.51 -18.87
CA ASN A 152 7.00 -4.58 -20.25
C ASN A 152 5.61 -5.23 -20.29
N HIS A 153 5.15 -5.65 -21.44
CA HIS A 153 3.87 -6.34 -21.66
C HIS A 153 4.06 -7.75 -22.28
N PHE A 154 5.19 -8.39 -22.00
CA PHE A 154 5.41 -9.78 -22.44
C PHE A 154 4.42 -10.72 -21.80
N PHE A 155 3.99 -11.76 -22.53
CA PHE A 155 3.01 -12.75 -22.10
C PHE A 155 3.38 -14.17 -22.53
N GLY A 156 2.51 -15.12 -22.23
CA GLY A 156 2.74 -16.55 -22.53
C GLY A 156 3.64 -17.23 -21.50
N ALA A 157 3.94 -18.48 -21.72
CA ALA A 157 4.84 -19.26 -20.87
C ALA A 157 6.30 -19.09 -21.32
N ILE A 158 7.24 -19.06 -20.38
CA ILE A 158 8.67 -19.07 -20.72
C ILE A 158 9.04 -20.51 -21.15
N PRO A 159 9.46 -20.73 -22.41
CA PRO A 159 9.78 -22.07 -22.88
C PRO A 159 10.95 -22.67 -22.10
N SER A 160 10.88 -23.96 -21.76
CA SER A 160 11.99 -24.65 -21.06
C SER A 160 13.28 -24.68 -21.88
N SER A 161 13.18 -24.67 -23.20
CA SER A 161 14.32 -24.58 -24.11
C SER A 161 15.04 -23.24 -24.07
N PHE A 162 14.39 -22.16 -23.58
CA PHE A 162 14.94 -20.82 -23.55
C PHE A 162 16.29 -20.75 -22.83
N PHE A 163 16.49 -21.57 -21.81
CA PHE A 163 17.71 -21.57 -20.99
C PHE A 163 18.73 -22.64 -21.37
N GLN A 164 18.44 -23.53 -22.32
CA GLN A 164 19.31 -24.67 -22.64
C GLN A 164 20.74 -24.29 -23.10
N GLN A 165 20.89 -23.10 -23.69
CA GLN A 165 22.19 -22.60 -24.17
C GLN A 165 22.81 -21.54 -23.23
N ALA A 166 22.19 -21.23 -22.11
CA ALA A 166 22.56 -20.12 -21.24
C ALA A 166 23.66 -20.50 -20.22
N SER A 167 24.79 -21.06 -20.71
CA SER A 167 25.87 -21.54 -19.81
C SER A 167 26.57 -20.44 -19.00
N ASN A 168 26.46 -19.18 -19.39
CA ASN A 168 27.09 -18.04 -18.73
C ASN A 168 26.11 -17.10 -18.01
N LEU A 169 24.82 -17.44 -17.96
CA LEU A 169 23.78 -16.58 -17.40
C LEU A 169 24.02 -16.35 -15.89
N THR A 170 24.07 -15.09 -15.50
CA THR A 170 24.22 -14.67 -14.08
C THR A 170 22.97 -14.00 -13.55
N SER A 171 22.16 -13.37 -14.41
CA SER A 171 20.96 -12.64 -14.02
C SER A 171 19.86 -12.77 -15.07
N PHE A 172 18.67 -13.14 -14.59
CA PHE A 172 17.45 -13.17 -15.40
C PHE A 172 16.31 -12.45 -14.67
N ASN A 173 15.80 -11.38 -15.27
CA ASN A 173 14.77 -10.53 -14.71
C ASN A 173 13.63 -10.32 -15.71
N VAL A 174 12.43 -10.80 -15.37
CA VAL A 174 11.18 -10.63 -16.13
C VAL A 174 10.08 -9.99 -15.30
N ARG A 175 10.44 -9.33 -14.21
CA ARG A 175 9.50 -8.69 -13.29
C ARG A 175 8.54 -7.75 -14.01
N ASN A 176 7.30 -7.67 -13.49
CA ASN A 176 6.28 -6.72 -13.97
C ASN A 176 5.99 -6.87 -15.47
N ASN A 177 5.45 -8.04 -15.81
CA ASN A 177 4.96 -8.43 -17.12
C ASN A 177 3.63 -9.21 -16.94
N THR A 178 3.20 -9.94 -17.96
CA THR A 178 2.00 -10.80 -17.91
C THR A 178 2.31 -12.26 -18.29
N PHE A 179 3.51 -12.73 -17.94
CA PHE A 179 3.90 -14.13 -18.15
C PHE A 179 3.00 -15.07 -17.37
N THR A 180 2.71 -16.24 -17.96
CA THR A 180 1.84 -17.29 -17.43
C THR A 180 2.56 -18.63 -17.31
N GLY A 181 1.87 -19.67 -16.87
CA GLY A 181 2.45 -21.00 -16.71
C GLY A 181 3.30 -21.14 -15.45
N TYR A 182 4.21 -22.09 -15.44
CA TYR A 182 5.05 -22.37 -14.27
C TYR A 182 6.32 -21.52 -14.26
N VAL A 183 6.82 -21.18 -13.05
CA VAL A 183 8.18 -20.65 -12.90
C VAL A 183 9.17 -21.73 -13.37
N PRO A 184 10.06 -21.43 -14.33
CA PRO A 184 10.94 -22.42 -14.92
C PRO A 184 12.11 -22.78 -14.00
N SER A 185 11.85 -23.60 -12.97
CA SER A 185 12.89 -24.07 -12.03
C SER A 185 13.98 -24.91 -12.68
N SER A 186 13.69 -25.48 -13.87
CA SER A 186 14.66 -26.19 -14.71
C SER A 186 15.85 -25.33 -15.17
N ILE A 187 15.73 -24.01 -15.03
CA ILE A 187 16.85 -23.07 -15.30
C ILE A 187 18.13 -23.48 -14.54
N CYS A 188 18.00 -23.97 -13.30
CA CYS A 188 19.14 -24.42 -12.49
C CYS A 188 19.65 -25.83 -12.85
N LEU A 189 18.88 -26.59 -13.64
CA LEU A 189 19.27 -27.93 -14.08
C LEU A 189 20.06 -27.92 -15.39
N HIS A 190 19.79 -26.95 -16.25
CA HIS A 190 20.29 -26.90 -17.64
C HIS A 190 21.06 -25.65 -17.99
N SER A 191 21.12 -24.66 -17.07
CA SER A 191 21.79 -23.38 -17.31
C SER A 191 23.05 -23.18 -16.45
N SER A 192 23.52 -21.98 -16.43
CA SER A 192 24.76 -21.52 -15.85
C SER A 192 24.91 -21.88 -14.36
N PRO A 193 26.05 -22.44 -13.95
CA PRO A 193 26.41 -22.54 -12.54
C PRO A 193 26.64 -21.16 -11.88
N PHE A 194 26.73 -20.08 -12.68
CA PHE A 194 27.03 -18.72 -12.22
C PHE A 194 25.78 -17.89 -11.91
N LEU A 195 24.58 -18.47 -12.00
CA LEU A 195 23.32 -17.76 -11.84
C LEU A 195 23.17 -17.21 -10.41
N ARG A 196 23.02 -15.90 -10.29
CA ARG A 196 22.94 -15.16 -9.02
C ARG A 196 21.57 -14.52 -8.76
N LEU A 197 20.87 -14.10 -9.81
CA LEU A 197 19.61 -13.41 -9.68
C LEU A 197 18.55 -14.02 -10.59
N LEU A 198 17.39 -14.34 -9.97
CA LEU A 198 16.16 -14.72 -10.64
C LEU A 198 15.03 -13.85 -10.12
N ASP A 199 14.42 -13.05 -10.99
CA ASP A 199 13.26 -12.24 -10.65
C ASP A 199 12.10 -12.47 -11.63
N PHE A 200 11.10 -13.19 -11.15
CA PHE A 200 9.82 -13.49 -11.83
C PHE A 200 8.65 -12.71 -11.23
N SER A 201 8.90 -11.79 -10.31
CA SER A 201 7.84 -11.12 -9.53
C SER A 201 6.90 -10.28 -10.39
N SER A 202 5.68 -10.07 -9.88
CA SER A 202 4.63 -9.27 -10.54
C SER A 202 4.33 -9.77 -11.97
N ASN A 203 3.88 -11.00 -12.06
CA ASN A 203 3.44 -11.68 -13.27
C ASN A 203 2.16 -12.50 -12.99
N LEU A 204 1.80 -13.39 -13.90
CA LEU A 204 0.67 -14.32 -13.79
C LEU A 204 1.13 -15.79 -13.73
N PHE A 205 2.37 -16.02 -13.27
CA PHE A 205 2.84 -17.40 -13.04
C PHE A 205 1.96 -18.12 -12.05
N ASN A 206 1.74 -19.41 -12.27
CA ASN A 206 0.82 -20.23 -11.46
C ASN A 206 1.43 -21.59 -11.10
N GLY A 207 0.69 -22.33 -10.28
CA GLY A 207 1.09 -23.68 -9.87
C GLY A 207 2.25 -23.70 -8.87
N ASN A 208 2.82 -24.87 -8.69
CA ASN A 208 3.84 -25.10 -7.67
C ASN A 208 5.23 -24.69 -8.16
N LEU A 209 6.07 -24.23 -7.24
CA LEU A 209 7.50 -24.12 -7.47
C LEU A 209 8.09 -25.54 -7.55
N ALA A 210 8.48 -25.94 -8.74
CA ALA A 210 9.07 -27.28 -8.93
C ALA A 210 10.51 -27.32 -8.32
N PRO A 211 10.98 -28.48 -7.84
CA PRO A 211 12.37 -28.65 -7.42
C PRO A 211 13.37 -28.33 -8.52
N GLY A 212 14.55 -27.89 -8.15
CA GLY A 212 15.62 -27.52 -9.09
C GLY A 212 16.43 -26.31 -8.63
N LEU A 213 15.81 -25.36 -7.94
CA LEU A 213 16.47 -24.12 -7.47
C LEU A 213 17.71 -24.37 -6.61
N GLY A 214 17.72 -25.43 -5.84
CA GLY A 214 18.88 -25.85 -5.02
C GLY A 214 20.12 -26.27 -5.81
N LYS A 215 20.01 -26.45 -7.12
CA LYS A 215 21.13 -26.72 -8.01
C LYS A 215 21.88 -25.45 -8.45
N CYS A 216 21.27 -24.28 -8.31
CA CYS A 216 21.93 -23.00 -8.54
C CYS A 216 22.83 -22.62 -7.36
N SER A 217 24.05 -23.14 -7.31
CA SER A 217 24.98 -22.99 -6.18
C SER A 217 25.38 -21.55 -5.87
N GLU A 218 25.33 -20.67 -6.86
CA GLU A 218 25.69 -19.24 -6.73
C GLU A 218 24.46 -18.32 -6.59
N LEU A 219 23.23 -18.86 -6.49
CA LEU A 219 22.01 -18.08 -6.39
C LEU A 219 21.99 -17.24 -5.11
N GLN A 220 21.88 -15.92 -5.29
CA GLN A 220 21.84 -14.93 -4.22
C GLN A 220 20.43 -14.35 -4.03
N VAL A 221 19.71 -14.14 -5.12
CA VAL A 221 18.40 -13.47 -5.10
C VAL A 221 17.38 -14.31 -5.85
N PHE A 222 16.32 -14.71 -5.16
CA PHE A 222 15.16 -15.36 -5.75
C PHE A 222 13.88 -14.58 -5.42
N ARG A 223 13.25 -14.01 -6.43
CA ARG A 223 11.99 -13.27 -6.32
C ARG A 223 10.96 -13.83 -7.28
N ALA A 224 9.78 -14.19 -6.77
CA ALA A 224 8.64 -14.60 -7.56
C ALA A 224 7.30 -14.21 -6.91
N GLY A 225 7.29 -13.22 -6.05
CA GLY A 225 6.08 -12.70 -5.41
C GLY A 225 5.15 -11.98 -6.38
N HIS A 226 3.93 -11.65 -5.92
CA HIS A 226 2.90 -11.05 -6.77
C HIS A 226 2.58 -11.89 -8.01
N ASN A 227 2.31 -13.17 -7.76
CA ASN A 227 1.95 -14.16 -8.77
C ASN A 227 0.78 -15.03 -8.23
N ASN A 228 0.35 -16.03 -9.00
CA ASN A 228 -0.63 -17.03 -8.56
C ASN A 228 0.04 -18.37 -8.20
N LEU A 229 1.23 -18.29 -7.55
CA LEU A 229 1.98 -19.49 -7.14
C LEU A 229 1.27 -20.19 -5.99
N SER A 230 1.36 -21.51 -5.94
CA SER A 230 0.75 -22.36 -4.92
C SER A 230 1.72 -23.46 -4.48
N GLY A 231 1.25 -24.35 -3.60
CA GLY A 231 2.06 -25.48 -3.13
C GLY A 231 3.04 -25.11 -2.02
N LEU A 232 3.98 -26.00 -1.78
CA LEU A 232 5.00 -25.87 -0.74
C LEU A 232 6.23 -25.13 -1.28
N LEU A 233 7.01 -24.54 -0.37
CA LEU A 233 8.39 -24.18 -0.71
C LEU A 233 9.19 -25.45 -1.00
N PRO A 234 9.85 -25.56 -2.16
CA PRO A 234 10.57 -26.79 -2.51
C PRO A 234 11.75 -27.00 -1.55
N GLU A 235 11.85 -28.20 -0.99
CA GLU A 235 12.85 -28.56 0.02
C GLU A 235 14.32 -28.36 -0.46
N ASP A 236 14.55 -28.47 -1.76
CA ASP A 236 15.90 -28.30 -2.32
C ASP A 236 16.39 -26.85 -2.36
N ILE A 237 15.49 -25.84 -2.24
CA ILE A 237 15.89 -24.43 -2.22
C ILE A 237 16.88 -24.15 -1.07
N TYR A 238 16.78 -24.91 0.03
CA TYR A 238 17.66 -24.78 1.18
C TYR A 238 19.08 -25.29 0.95
N ASN A 239 19.36 -25.86 -0.23
CA ASN A 239 20.70 -26.21 -0.69
C ASN A 239 21.42 -25.06 -1.41
N ALA A 240 20.68 -24.02 -1.83
CA ALA A 240 21.27 -22.81 -2.41
C ALA A 240 21.82 -21.89 -1.32
N THR A 241 22.92 -22.31 -0.67
CA THR A 241 23.47 -21.69 0.55
C THR A 241 24.02 -20.27 0.37
N LYS A 242 24.13 -19.78 -0.86
CA LYS A 242 24.49 -18.39 -1.19
C LYS A 242 23.29 -17.43 -1.15
N LEU A 243 22.05 -17.92 -0.99
CA LEU A 243 20.86 -17.09 -0.97
C LEU A 243 20.95 -16.03 0.13
N GLU A 244 20.78 -14.80 -0.30
CA GLU A 244 20.70 -13.59 0.50
C GLU A 244 19.25 -13.07 0.58
N GLU A 245 18.45 -13.38 -0.45
CA GLU A 245 17.05 -12.94 -0.53
C GLU A 245 16.13 -14.03 -1.08
N ILE A 246 15.03 -14.28 -0.34
CA ILE A 246 13.87 -15.03 -0.80
C ILE A 246 12.66 -14.11 -0.64
N ALA A 247 12.03 -13.70 -1.79
CA ALA A 247 10.86 -12.84 -1.79
C ALA A 247 9.74 -13.44 -2.65
N LEU A 248 8.73 -14.00 -1.99
CA LEU A 248 7.57 -14.67 -2.58
C LEU A 248 6.25 -14.13 -1.98
N PRO A 249 6.12 -12.80 -1.75
CA PRO A 249 4.89 -12.26 -1.18
C PRO A 249 3.73 -12.34 -2.15
N LEU A 250 2.48 -12.21 -1.62
CA LEU A 250 1.25 -12.13 -2.41
C LEU A 250 1.14 -13.28 -3.41
N SER A 251 1.13 -14.50 -2.86
CA SER A 251 0.92 -15.74 -3.58
C SER A 251 -0.01 -16.65 -2.78
N SER A 252 -0.12 -17.93 -3.13
CA SER A 252 -0.95 -18.92 -2.42
C SER A 252 -0.11 -20.09 -1.90
N LEU A 253 1.14 -19.79 -1.49
CA LEU A 253 2.02 -20.80 -0.91
C LEU A 253 1.47 -21.29 0.44
N HIS A 254 1.58 -22.57 0.72
CA HIS A 254 1.06 -23.17 1.95
C HIS A 254 2.07 -24.13 2.60
N GLY A 255 1.69 -24.70 3.75
CA GLY A 255 2.55 -25.60 4.52
C GLY A 255 3.54 -24.88 5.42
N ALA A 256 4.40 -25.62 6.09
CA ALA A 256 5.34 -25.09 7.06
C ALA A 256 6.64 -24.60 6.40
N ILE A 257 7.26 -23.60 7.05
CA ILE A 257 8.65 -23.22 6.74
C ILE A 257 9.56 -24.31 7.32
N SER A 258 10.28 -25.03 6.47
CA SER A 258 11.14 -26.15 6.88
C SER A 258 12.27 -25.70 7.82
N ASP A 259 12.61 -26.55 8.77
CA ASP A 259 13.79 -26.36 9.65
C ASP A 259 15.11 -26.20 8.87
N LYS A 260 15.17 -26.69 7.63
CA LYS A 260 16.32 -26.56 6.74
C LYS A 260 16.61 -25.12 6.31
N ILE A 261 15.68 -24.16 6.49
CA ILE A 261 15.91 -22.76 6.17
C ILE A 261 17.16 -22.21 6.88
N VAL A 262 17.52 -22.76 8.04
CA VAL A 262 18.69 -22.34 8.82
C VAL A 262 20.02 -22.65 8.12
N ASN A 263 20.02 -23.46 7.05
CA ASN A 263 21.18 -23.69 6.20
C ASN A 263 21.54 -22.46 5.35
N LEU A 264 20.57 -21.57 5.13
CA LEU A 264 20.76 -20.34 4.35
C LEU A 264 21.40 -19.24 5.20
N THR A 265 22.61 -19.49 5.70
CA THR A 265 23.30 -18.59 6.66
C THR A 265 23.64 -17.20 6.08
N ASN A 266 23.52 -17.01 4.76
CA ASN A 266 23.68 -15.73 4.09
C ASN A 266 22.37 -14.93 3.99
N LEU A 267 21.22 -15.52 4.35
CA LEU A 267 19.90 -14.92 4.17
C LEU A 267 19.78 -13.61 4.95
N ALA A 268 19.52 -12.52 4.23
CA ALA A 268 19.30 -11.19 4.76
C ALA A 268 17.84 -10.75 4.65
N ILE A 269 17.12 -11.26 3.65
CA ILE A 269 15.70 -10.92 3.38
C ILE A 269 14.90 -12.20 3.22
N LEU A 270 13.91 -12.38 4.09
CA LEU A 270 12.88 -13.41 4.01
C LEU A 270 11.51 -12.72 3.94
N ASP A 271 10.95 -12.62 2.74
CA ASP A 271 9.66 -11.97 2.50
C ASP A 271 8.67 -12.96 1.91
N LEU A 272 7.74 -13.43 2.74
CA LEU A 272 6.68 -14.39 2.41
C LEU A 272 5.30 -13.88 2.85
N TYR A 273 5.11 -12.55 2.95
CA TYR A 273 3.87 -11.98 3.44
C TYR A 273 2.70 -12.23 2.48
N ILE A 274 1.47 -12.33 3.04
CA ILE A 274 0.24 -12.66 2.31
C ILE A 274 0.41 -13.96 1.50
N ASN A 275 0.43 -15.06 2.25
CA ASN A 275 0.40 -16.43 1.77
C ASN A 275 -0.51 -17.27 2.69
N HIS A 276 -0.47 -18.57 2.59
CA HIS A 276 -1.20 -19.53 3.44
C HIS A 276 -0.25 -20.44 4.23
N LEU A 277 0.97 -19.94 4.54
CA LEU A 277 1.96 -20.70 5.31
C LEU A 277 1.42 -21.00 6.71
N SER A 278 1.69 -22.20 7.21
CA SER A 278 1.16 -22.71 8.48
C SER A 278 2.26 -23.38 9.33
N GLY A 279 1.86 -23.92 10.48
CA GLY A 279 2.80 -24.58 11.39
C GLY A 279 3.69 -23.60 12.15
N LYS A 280 4.68 -24.14 12.86
CA LYS A 280 5.54 -23.37 13.75
C LYS A 280 6.77 -22.81 13.04
N LEU A 281 7.29 -21.71 13.56
CA LEU A 281 8.57 -21.18 13.11
C LEU A 281 9.72 -22.13 13.52
N PRO A 282 10.74 -22.31 12.67
CA PRO A 282 11.90 -23.15 12.96
C PRO A 282 12.61 -22.78 14.27
N LEU A 283 12.88 -23.77 15.12
CA LEU A 283 13.45 -23.53 16.45
C LEU A 283 14.84 -22.88 16.44
N ASN A 284 15.62 -23.09 15.39
CA ASN A 284 17.00 -22.64 15.29
C ASN A 284 17.17 -21.41 14.37
N LEU A 285 16.15 -20.57 14.19
CA LEU A 285 16.20 -19.37 13.34
C LEU A 285 17.40 -18.45 13.64
N GLY A 286 17.89 -18.44 14.89
CA GLY A 286 19.05 -17.65 15.28
C GLY A 286 20.37 -17.97 14.54
N LYS A 287 20.43 -19.06 13.77
CA LYS A 287 21.54 -19.34 12.86
C LYS A 287 21.58 -18.38 11.67
N LEU A 288 20.47 -17.74 11.35
CA LEU A 288 20.36 -16.72 10.29
C LEU A 288 20.90 -15.37 10.77
N SER A 289 22.18 -15.33 11.15
CA SER A 289 22.80 -14.16 11.76
C SER A 289 22.85 -12.92 10.85
N LYS A 290 22.73 -13.09 9.53
CA LYS A 290 22.69 -11.99 8.55
C LYS A 290 21.28 -11.45 8.28
N LEU A 291 20.24 -12.06 8.87
CA LEU A 291 18.85 -11.69 8.62
C LEU A 291 18.56 -10.26 9.08
N LYS A 292 18.10 -9.42 8.16
CA LYS A 292 17.75 -8.00 8.36
C LYS A 292 16.25 -7.76 8.28
N PHE A 293 15.58 -8.42 7.34
CA PHE A 293 14.15 -8.24 7.08
C PHE A 293 13.46 -9.60 7.10
N MET A 294 12.52 -9.75 8.02
CA MET A 294 11.67 -10.93 8.14
C MET A 294 10.22 -10.49 8.09
N THR A 295 9.56 -10.75 6.96
CA THR A 295 8.20 -10.31 6.69
C THR A 295 7.34 -11.54 6.37
N LEU A 296 6.56 -11.97 7.36
CA LEU A 296 5.67 -13.14 7.28
C LEU A 296 4.22 -12.78 7.66
N ASP A 297 3.85 -11.50 7.58
CA ASP A 297 2.49 -11.05 7.89
C ASP A 297 1.45 -11.76 7.01
N PHE A 298 0.21 -11.87 7.52
CA PHE A 298 -0.92 -12.46 6.81
C PHE A 298 -0.61 -13.88 6.30
N ASN A 299 -0.38 -14.76 7.26
CA ASN A 299 -0.24 -16.19 7.07
C ASN A 299 -1.03 -16.94 8.16
N ASN A 300 -0.88 -18.24 8.24
CA ASN A 300 -1.54 -19.10 9.23
C ASN A 300 -0.50 -19.74 10.20
N LEU A 301 0.61 -19.03 10.46
CA LEU A 301 1.67 -19.50 11.35
C LEU A 301 1.16 -19.59 12.80
N GLU A 302 1.60 -20.60 13.53
CA GLU A 302 1.13 -20.92 14.89
C GLU A 302 2.27 -21.16 15.87
N GLY A 303 1.92 -21.32 17.16
CA GLY A 303 2.87 -21.58 18.24
C GLY A 303 3.69 -20.36 18.67
N ALA A 304 4.61 -20.56 19.57
CA ALA A 304 5.40 -19.49 20.17
C ALA A 304 6.59 -19.06 19.29
N LEU A 305 7.02 -17.80 19.43
CA LEU A 305 8.26 -17.35 18.82
C LEU A 305 9.45 -18.12 19.41
N PRO A 306 10.33 -18.71 18.57
CA PRO A 306 11.49 -19.43 19.09
C PRO A 306 12.47 -18.43 19.74
N PRO A 307 12.94 -18.69 20.99
CA PRO A 307 13.87 -17.79 21.67
C PRO A 307 15.16 -17.54 20.87
N SER A 308 15.55 -18.50 20.03
CA SER A 308 16.73 -18.35 19.14
C SER A 308 16.58 -17.19 18.15
N LEU A 309 15.37 -16.75 17.81
CA LEU A 309 15.13 -15.60 16.92
C LEU A 309 15.85 -14.34 17.45
N MET A 310 15.96 -14.20 18.77
CA MET A 310 16.68 -13.10 19.41
C MET A 310 18.19 -13.11 19.12
N ASN A 311 18.73 -14.17 18.52
CA ASN A 311 20.11 -14.23 18.05
C ASN A 311 20.31 -13.65 16.64
N CYS A 312 19.26 -13.30 15.94
CA CYS A 312 19.32 -12.57 14.65
C CYS A 312 19.67 -11.09 14.90
N THR A 313 20.85 -10.81 15.41
CA THR A 313 21.25 -9.48 15.92
C THR A 313 21.31 -8.37 14.86
N ASN A 314 21.32 -8.73 13.57
CA ASN A 314 21.26 -7.80 12.44
C ASN A 314 19.82 -7.43 12.03
N LEU A 315 18.80 -7.95 12.74
CA LEU A 315 17.41 -7.75 12.37
C LEU A 315 17.01 -6.27 12.52
N VAL A 316 16.52 -5.70 11.42
CA VAL A 316 16.07 -4.31 11.31
C VAL A 316 14.54 -4.24 11.32
N GLU A 317 13.89 -5.20 10.69
CA GLU A 317 12.43 -5.26 10.59
C GLU A 317 11.94 -6.69 10.83
N LEU A 318 11.04 -6.84 11.82
CA LEU A 318 10.35 -8.09 12.14
C LEU A 318 8.85 -7.86 12.01
N ARG A 319 8.24 -8.50 11.03
CA ARG A 319 6.79 -8.42 10.77
C ARG A 319 6.20 -9.81 10.71
N LEU A 320 5.37 -10.11 11.68
CA LEU A 320 4.66 -11.39 11.86
C LEU A 320 3.16 -11.18 12.10
N GLY A 321 2.64 -10.01 11.76
CA GLY A 321 1.26 -9.63 12.02
C GLY A 321 0.25 -10.49 11.26
N SER A 322 -0.96 -10.61 11.81
CA SER A 322 -2.06 -11.39 11.21
C SER A 322 -1.66 -12.84 10.94
N ASN A 323 -1.39 -13.54 12.06
CA ASN A 323 -1.09 -14.97 12.14
C ASN A 323 -1.83 -15.56 13.37
N ASN A 324 -1.56 -16.81 13.70
CA ASN A 324 -2.07 -17.51 14.87
C ASN A 324 -0.96 -17.75 15.93
N LEU A 325 0.06 -16.90 15.95
CA LEU A 325 1.18 -17.02 16.87
C LEU A 325 0.73 -16.74 18.31
N GLU A 326 1.34 -17.42 19.29
CA GLU A 326 0.94 -17.39 20.68
C GLU A 326 2.14 -17.34 21.63
N GLY A 327 1.89 -17.42 22.93
CA GLY A 327 2.91 -17.45 23.97
C GLY A 327 3.16 -16.08 24.60
N ASP A 328 3.89 -16.11 25.73
CA ASP A 328 4.21 -14.93 26.52
C ASP A 328 5.43 -14.21 25.93
N ILE A 329 5.20 -13.04 25.29
CA ILE A 329 6.28 -12.26 24.69
C ILE A 329 7.16 -11.55 25.71
N SER A 330 6.72 -11.39 26.97
CA SER A 330 7.53 -10.78 28.01
C SER A 330 8.72 -11.63 28.43
N MET A 331 8.68 -12.94 28.11
CA MET A 331 9.76 -13.90 28.37
C MET A 331 10.87 -13.87 27.32
N LEU A 332 10.69 -13.14 26.21
CA LEU A 332 11.68 -13.04 25.15
C LEU A 332 12.68 -11.92 25.41
N ASP A 333 13.96 -12.19 25.20
CA ASP A 333 15.03 -11.20 25.39
C ASP A 333 15.32 -10.42 24.09
N PHE A 334 14.52 -9.40 23.82
CA PHE A 334 14.72 -8.52 22.67
C PHE A 334 15.97 -7.64 22.76
N SER A 335 16.63 -7.53 23.93
CA SER A 335 17.75 -6.61 24.15
C SER A 335 18.91 -6.81 23.19
N ARG A 336 19.02 -8.01 22.62
CA ARG A 336 20.06 -8.37 21.65
C ARG A 336 19.82 -7.81 20.24
N LEU A 337 18.58 -7.38 19.93
CA LEU A 337 18.20 -6.88 18.62
C LEU A 337 18.44 -5.36 18.51
N ASN A 338 19.68 -4.94 18.68
CA ASN A 338 20.05 -3.52 18.76
C ASN A 338 19.77 -2.72 17.48
N GLN A 339 19.64 -3.38 16.34
CA GLN A 339 19.33 -2.74 15.06
C GLN A 339 17.84 -2.72 14.74
N LEU A 340 17.00 -3.36 15.57
CA LEU A 340 15.58 -3.46 15.33
C LEU A 340 14.94 -2.05 15.30
N ALA A 341 14.43 -1.69 14.12
CA ALA A 341 13.78 -0.40 13.88
C ALA A 341 12.26 -0.53 13.80
N LYS A 342 11.76 -1.69 13.37
CA LYS A 342 10.32 -1.93 13.24
C LYS A 342 9.95 -3.32 13.78
N LEU A 343 8.98 -3.33 14.67
CA LEU A 343 8.37 -4.54 15.22
C LEU A 343 6.86 -4.51 14.97
N ASP A 344 6.36 -5.48 14.22
CA ASP A 344 4.93 -5.66 13.95
C ASP A 344 4.50 -7.09 14.27
N LEU A 345 3.80 -7.26 15.40
CA LEU A 345 3.24 -8.52 15.87
C LEU A 345 1.71 -8.44 15.98
N ARG A 346 1.07 -7.50 15.30
CA ARG A 346 -0.38 -7.28 15.37
C ARG A 346 -1.19 -8.53 15.05
N VAL A 347 -2.40 -8.60 15.61
CA VAL A 347 -3.40 -9.64 15.32
C VAL A 347 -2.78 -11.03 15.39
N ASN A 348 -2.51 -11.42 16.64
CA ASN A 348 -2.01 -12.73 17.05
C ASN A 348 -2.62 -13.11 18.41
N ASN A 349 -2.16 -14.18 19.03
CA ASN A 349 -2.62 -14.65 20.33
C ASN A 349 -1.55 -14.46 21.43
N PHE A 350 -0.64 -13.50 21.28
CA PHE A 350 0.42 -13.25 22.26
C PHE A 350 -0.15 -12.78 23.59
N THR A 351 0.47 -13.26 24.69
CA THR A 351 0.13 -12.95 26.07
C THR A 351 1.32 -12.30 26.80
N GLY A 352 1.13 -12.04 28.10
CA GLY A 352 2.16 -11.42 28.95
C GLY A 352 2.05 -9.91 28.99
N THR A 353 3.09 -9.25 29.44
CA THR A 353 3.17 -7.79 29.53
C THR A 353 3.99 -7.22 28.37
N PHE A 354 4.02 -5.89 28.24
CA PHE A 354 4.94 -5.24 27.31
C PHE A 354 6.39 -5.67 27.63
N PRO A 355 7.13 -6.24 26.67
CA PRO A 355 8.46 -6.79 26.95
C PRO A 355 9.45 -5.73 27.41
N VAL A 356 9.94 -5.81 28.65
CA VAL A 356 10.88 -4.86 29.23
C VAL A 356 12.20 -4.80 28.43
N SER A 357 12.62 -5.94 27.87
CA SER A 357 13.82 -6.04 27.04
C SER A 357 13.76 -5.19 25.75
N LEU A 358 12.56 -4.87 25.24
CA LEU A 358 12.40 -3.95 24.09
C LEU A 358 12.94 -2.55 24.37
N TYR A 359 12.92 -2.10 25.63
CA TYR A 359 13.43 -0.77 25.99
C TYR A 359 14.94 -0.61 25.73
N SER A 360 15.67 -1.71 25.56
CA SER A 360 17.07 -1.71 25.15
C SER A 360 17.28 -1.54 23.65
N CYS A 361 16.25 -1.75 22.83
CA CYS A 361 16.30 -1.63 21.37
C CYS A 361 16.22 -0.17 20.92
N ARG A 362 17.27 0.61 21.14
CA ARG A 362 17.29 2.08 20.95
C ARG A 362 17.05 2.53 19.49
N SER A 363 17.16 1.62 18.52
CA SER A 363 16.89 1.88 17.10
C SER A 363 15.40 1.84 16.76
N LEU A 364 14.53 1.39 17.68
CA LEU A 364 13.11 1.25 17.44
C LEU A 364 12.44 2.59 17.10
N LYS A 365 11.81 2.61 15.94
CA LYS A 365 11.00 3.71 15.41
C LYS A 365 9.52 3.37 15.43
N ALA A 366 9.18 2.09 15.24
CA ALA A 366 7.79 1.64 15.21
C ALA A 366 7.59 0.35 15.99
N ILE A 367 6.55 0.34 16.83
CA ILE A 367 6.07 -0.83 17.58
C ILE A 367 4.58 -0.97 17.31
N ARG A 368 4.17 -2.14 16.82
CA ARG A 368 2.77 -2.52 16.66
C ARG A 368 2.50 -3.87 17.28
N LEU A 369 1.71 -3.87 18.35
CA LEU A 369 1.27 -5.06 19.08
C LEU A 369 -0.26 -5.17 19.15
N THR A 370 -0.96 -4.38 18.34
CA THR A 370 -2.43 -4.30 18.29
C THR A 370 -3.07 -5.66 18.07
N GLY A 371 -4.20 -5.96 18.78
CA GLY A 371 -4.96 -7.19 18.57
C GLY A 371 -4.21 -8.43 19.09
N ASN A 372 -3.85 -8.37 20.36
CA ASN A 372 -3.27 -9.48 21.12
C ASN A 372 -3.96 -9.59 22.50
N ASN A 373 -3.41 -10.42 23.38
CA ASN A 373 -3.91 -10.63 24.74
C ASN A 373 -2.93 -10.08 25.81
N LEU A 374 -2.25 -8.96 25.47
CA LEU A 374 -1.28 -8.35 26.38
C LEU A 374 -1.99 -7.62 27.52
N VAL A 375 -1.38 -7.65 28.71
CA VAL A 375 -1.90 -7.07 29.94
C VAL A 375 -0.90 -6.11 30.59
N GLY A 376 -1.29 -5.46 31.69
CA GLY A 376 -0.41 -4.63 32.52
C GLY A 376 -0.47 -3.16 32.19
N GLN A 377 0.62 -2.44 32.44
CA GLN A 377 0.71 -0.98 32.27
C GLN A 377 1.94 -0.61 31.42
N ILE A 378 1.87 0.55 30.77
CA ILE A 378 3.03 1.13 30.07
C ILE A 378 4.01 1.66 31.12
N GLN A 379 5.26 1.21 31.05
CA GLN A 379 6.33 1.55 31.99
C GLN A 379 7.12 2.76 31.51
N ALA A 380 7.67 3.55 32.46
CA ALA A 380 8.43 4.76 32.15
C ALA A 380 9.72 4.49 31.33
N GLU A 381 10.24 3.28 31.38
CA GLU A 381 11.41 2.83 30.63
C GLU A 381 11.23 2.96 29.09
N ILE A 382 9.98 3.04 28.60
CA ILE A 382 9.70 3.32 27.17
C ILE A 382 10.35 4.65 26.71
N LEU A 383 10.63 5.57 27.62
CA LEU A 383 11.32 6.83 27.35
C LEU A 383 12.78 6.64 26.91
N SER A 384 13.35 5.44 27.07
CA SER A 384 14.67 5.10 26.51
C SER A 384 14.63 5.00 24.98
N LEU A 385 13.46 4.75 24.38
CA LEU A 385 13.25 4.63 22.94
C LEU A 385 13.14 6.02 22.29
N LYS A 386 14.24 6.75 22.24
CA LYS A 386 14.28 8.15 21.77
C LYS A 386 13.79 8.35 20.33
N SER A 387 13.87 7.31 19.50
CA SER A 387 13.46 7.34 18.08
C SER A 387 12.02 6.88 17.85
N LEU A 388 11.31 6.46 18.91
CA LEU A 388 9.95 5.91 18.77
C LEU A 388 8.99 6.97 18.24
N SER A 389 8.53 6.77 17.02
CA SER A 389 7.63 7.67 16.30
C SER A 389 6.23 7.11 16.10
N PHE A 390 6.10 5.78 16.14
CA PHE A 390 4.86 5.04 15.92
C PHE A 390 4.65 4.00 17.02
N LEU A 391 3.56 4.12 17.77
CA LEU A 391 3.18 3.16 18.81
C LEU A 391 1.70 2.77 18.64
N SER A 392 1.45 1.47 18.44
CA SER A 392 0.11 0.90 18.28
C SER A 392 -0.05 -0.33 19.17
N LEU A 393 -0.89 -0.20 20.21
CA LEU A 393 -1.13 -1.21 21.24
C LEU A 393 -2.61 -1.61 21.33
N GLY A 394 -3.47 -1.10 20.46
CA GLY A 394 -4.92 -1.27 20.54
C GLY A 394 -5.37 -2.72 20.62
N PHE A 395 -6.59 -2.95 21.09
CA PHE A 395 -7.20 -4.29 21.23
C PHE A 395 -6.33 -5.26 22.02
N ASN A 396 -5.86 -4.79 23.18
CA ASN A 396 -5.19 -5.54 24.24
C ASN A 396 -5.94 -5.26 25.56
N GLN A 397 -5.35 -5.60 26.69
CA GLN A 397 -5.95 -5.45 28.03
C GLN A 397 -5.03 -4.63 28.96
N PHE A 398 -4.50 -3.50 28.42
CA PHE A 398 -3.72 -2.57 29.23
C PHE A 398 -4.63 -1.79 30.18
N THR A 399 -4.05 -1.31 31.28
CA THR A 399 -4.74 -0.52 32.33
C THR A 399 -3.98 0.77 32.61
N ASN A 400 -4.64 1.72 33.28
CA ASN A 400 -4.09 3.01 33.69
C ASN A 400 -3.76 3.93 32.48
N LEU A 401 -4.79 4.32 31.72
CA LEU A 401 -4.66 5.25 30.58
C LEU A 401 -4.00 6.57 31.00
N THR A 402 -4.42 7.15 32.13
CA THR A 402 -3.86 8.41 32.63
C THR A 402 -2.35 8.30 32.88
N GLY A 403 -1.89 7.24 33.53
CA GLY A 403 -0.46 6.97 33.73
C GLY A 403 0.27 6.77 32.39
N ALA A 404 -0.32 6.01 31.46
CA ALA A 404 0.23 5.80 30.12
C ALA A 404 0.39 7.12 29.37
N MET A 405 -0.62 8.01 29.39
CA MET A 405 -0.56 9.32 28.72
C MET A 405 0.51 10.23 29.34
N LYS A 406 0.63 10.27 30.69
CA LYS A 406 1.67 11.01 31.42
C LYS A 406 3.09 10.58 31.03
N ILE A 407 3.32 9.30 30.80
CA ILE A 407 4.61 8.76 30.36
C ILE A 407 4.83 9.11 28.88
N LEU A 408 3.89 8.74 28.00
CA LEU A 408 4.03 8.84 26.54
C LEU A 408 4.14 10.28 26.03
N MET A 409 3.56 11.27 26.74
CA MET A 409 3.70 12.68 26.39
C MET A 409 5.17 13.14 26.35
N SER A 410 6.05 12.49 27.11
CA SER A 410 7.48 12.74 27.13
C SER A 410 8.25 12.07 25.99
N CYS A 411 7.61 11.25 25.16
CA CYS A 411 8.19 10.65 23.94
C CYS A 411 8.24 11.70 22.82
N LYS A 412 9.29 12.50 22.76
CA LYS A 412 9.42 13.65 21.85
C LYS A 412 9.30 13.30 20.36
N SER A 413 9.70 12.09 19.95
CA SER A 413 9.64 11.64 18.56
C SER A 413 8.28 11.10 18.15
N LEU A 414 7.34 10.91 19.09
CA LEU A 414 6.09 10.23 18.83
C LEU A 414 5.17 11.04 17.90
N ARG A 415 4.81 10.41 16.78
CA ARG A 415 3.98 11.00 15.71
C ARG A 415 2.62 10.31 15.59
N ALA A 416 2.55 9.01 15.89
CA ALA A 416 1.31 8.24 15.88
C ALA A 416 1.17 7.44 17.19
N LEU A 417 0.03 7.62 17.88
CA LEU A 417 -0.34 6.89 19.08
C LEU A 417 -1.72 6.26 18.87
N MET A 418 -1.79 4.92 18.88
CA MET A 418 -2.99 4.15 18.63
C MET A 418 -3.23 3.19 19.80
N LEU A 419 -4.25 3.49 20.61
CA LEU A 419 -4.61 2.79 21.83
C LEU A 419 -6.10 2.35 21.81
N SER A 420 -6.63 2.04 20.64
CA SER A 420 -8.04 1.63 20.48
C SER A 420 -8.35 0.35 21.26
N GLY A 421 -9.46 0.33 22.00
CA GLY A 421 -9.96 -0.89 22.67
C GLY A 421 -9.00 -1.52 23.66
N CYS A 422 -8.04 -0.78 24.21
CA CYS A 422 -7.07 -1.34 25.15
C CYS A 422 -7.25 -0.89 26.61
N PHE A 423 -7.82 0.29 26.89
CA PHE A 423 -8.04 0.84 28.22
C PHE A 423 -9.54 0.90 28.50
N LYS A 424 -10.16 -0.25 28.66
CA LYS A 424 -11.62 -0.34 28.76
C LYS A 424 -12.16 0.23 30.07
N ASP A 425 -13.26 0.99 29.96
CA ASP A 425 -14.06 1.49 31.06
C ASP A 425 -13.30 2.47 31.99
N GLU A 426 -12.26 3.17 31.45
CA GLU A 426 -11.52 4.22 32.18
C GLU A 426 -12.08 5.62 31.85
N GLY A 427 -11.60 6.65 32.58
CA GLY A 427 -11.88 8.06 32.26
C GLY A 427 -10.89 8.63 31.26
N MET A 428 -11.33 9.62 30.48
CA MET A 428 -10.38 10.49 29.76
C MET A 428 -9.46 11.18 30.78
N PRO A 429 -8.13 11.20 30.56
CA PRO A 429 -7.23 11.92 31.47
C PRO A 429 -7.68 13.38 31.62
N ALA A 430 -8.06 13.77 32.84
CA ALA A 430 -8.60 15.09 33.13
C ALA A 430 -7.49 16.18 33.08
N ASP A 431 -7.89 17.44 32.99
CA ASP A 431 -6.93 18.57 32.96
C ASP A 431 -6.10 18.64 34.24
N GLU A 432 -6.70 18.32 35.40
CA GLU A 432 -6.03 18.25 36.70
C GLU A 432 -4.94 17.17 36.75
N ASP A 433 -5.12 16.10 35.98
CA ASP A 433 -4.11 15.03 35.85
C ASP A 433 -2.93 15.44 34.96
N MET A 434 -3.12 16.41 34.08
CA MET A 434 -2.18 16.84 33.03
C MET A 434 -1.73 18.29 33.22
N VAL A 435 -1.58 18.75 34.46
CA VAL A 435 -1.30 20.15 34.83
C VAL A 435 -0.07 20.71 34.12
N ASP A 436 1.02 19.95 34.05
CA ASP A 436 2.29 20.37 33.42
C ASP A 436 2.40 19.89 31.98
N PHE A 437 1.28 19.80 31.26
CA PHE A 437 1.27 19.27 29.90
C PHE A 437 2.06 20.17 28.94
N ASP A 438 3.26 19.74 28.56
CA ASP A 438 4.08 20.27 27.46
C ASP A 438 4.57 19.12 26.55
N GLY A 439 3.73 18.10 26.40
CA GLY A 439 4.06 16.87 25.68
C GLY A 439 3.46 16.76 24.29
N PHE A 440 3.70 15.63 23.65
CA PHE A 440 3.16 15.27 22.35
C PHE A 440 3.36 16.31 21.23
N GLN A 441 4.43 17.11 21.30
CA GLN A 441 4.64 18.22 20.38
C GLN A 441 4.71 17.79 18.90
N ASN A 442 5.08 16.55 18.61
CA ASN A 442 5.16 16.01 17.25
C ASN A 442 3.99 15.08 16.89
N LEU A 443 3.01 14.90 17.79
CA LEU A 443 1.90 13.98 17.56
C LEU A 443 1.01 14.45 16.41
N ARG A 444 0.81 13.57 15.43
CA ARG A 444 0.00 13.81 14.23
C ARG A 444 -1.29 12.99 14.24
N VAL A 445 -1.26 11.83 14.90
CA VAL A 445 -2.38 10.90 14.98
C VAL A 445 -2.58 10.48 16.42
N LEU A 446 -3.79 10.71 16.94
CA LEU A 446 -4.25 10.18 18.24
C LEU A 446 -5.50 9.34 18.00
N CYS A 447 -5.44 8.07 18.38
CA CYS A 447 -6.53 7.13 18.24
C CYS A 447 -6.81 6.41 19.58
N LEU A 448 -8.00 6.66 20.14
CA LEU A 448 -8.51 6.07 21.38
C LEU A 448 -9.90 5.42 21.17
N VAL A 449 -10.14 4.89 19.97
CA VAL A 449 -11.42 4.31 19.56
C VAL A 449 -11.80 3.10 20.41
N GLY A 450 -13.09 2.99 20.80
CA GLY A 450 -13.65 1.76 21.36
C GLY A 450 -13.15 1.37 22.77
N ASN A 451 -12.73 2.35 23.57
CA ASN A 451 -12.27 2.12 24.95
C ASN A 451 -13.39 2.26 26.00
N ARG A 452 -14.58 2.73 25.62
CA ARG A 452 -15.66 3.14 26.55
C ARG A 452 -15.23 4.22 27.54
N LEU A 453 -14.37 5.14 27.08
CA LEU A 453 -13.88 6.24 27.91
C LEU A 453 -15.04 7.15 28.33
N THR A 454 -15.07 7.49 29.60
CA THR A 454 -16.03 8.42 30.20
C THR A 454 -15.43 9.82 30.36
N GLY A 455 -16.25 10.79 30.84
CA GLY A 455 -15.80 12.18 31.06
C GLY A 455 -16.05 13.08 29.87
N GLN A 456 -15.31 14.18 29.76
CA GLN A 456 -15.42 15.18 28.70
C GLN A 456 -14.10 15.32 27.93
N LEU A 457 -14.13 16.00 26.79
CA LEU A 457 -12.91 16.34 26.06
C LEU A 457 -12.07 17.33 26.87
N PRO A 458 -10.87 16.95 27.32
CA PRO A 458 -10.03 17.81 28.17
C PRO A 458 -9.32 18.90 27.38
N VAL A 459 -9.04 20.03 28.02
CA VAL A 459 -8.43 21.21 27.38
C VAL A 459 -6.98 20.95 26.96
N TRP A 460 -6.23 20.03 27.61
CA TRP A 460 -4.86 19.71 27.21
C TRP A 460 -4.74 19.25 25.75
N LEU A 461 -5.79 18.66 25.15
CA LEU A 461 -5.82 18.31 23.72
C LEU A 461 -5.64 19.54 22.81
N SER A 462 -6.04 20.74 23.27
CA SER A 462 -5.87 22.00 22.50
C SER A 462 -4.41 22.37 22.25
N LYS A 463 -3.48 21.82 23.03
CA LYS A 463 -2.03 22.05 22.90
C LYS A 463 -1.39 21.18 21.79
N LEU A 464 -2.14 20.24 21.19
CA LEU A 464 -1.64 19.33 20.15
C LEU A 464 -1.60 20.00 18.75
N HIS A 465 -0.79 21.04 18.59
CA HIS A 465 -0.76 21.88 17.37
C HIS A 465 -0.35 21.14 16.09
N ASN A 466 0.32 19.98 16.20
CA ASN A 466 0.71 19.15 15.07
C ASN A 466 -0.31 18.05 14.75
N LEU A 467 -1.40 17.94 15.53
CA LEU A 467 -2.42 16.92 15.33
C LEU A 467 -3.14 17.09 13.99
N LYS A 468 -3.18 16.04 13.20
CA LYS A 468 -3.83 15.96 11.90
C LYS A 468 -5.08 15.10 11.92
N ILE A 469 -5.07 14.06 12.74
CA ILE A 469 -6.11 13.03 12.83
C ILE A 469 -6.44 12.78 14.30
N LEU A 470 -7.72 12.93 14.67
CA LEU A 470 -8.26 12.65 15.99
C LEU A 470 -9.39 11.62 15.87
N LEU A 471 -9.21 10.46 16.49
CA LEU A 471 -10.18 9.35 16.47
C LEU A 471 -10.55 8.97 17.88
N LEU A 472 -11.80 9.25 18.26
CA LEU A 472 -12.38 8.99 19.57
C LEU A 472 -13.72 8.25 19.49
N SER A 473 -14.03 7.65 18.33
CA SER A 473 -15.32 6.97 18.17
C SER A 473 -15.49 5.76 19.08
N GLY A 474 -16.75 5.36 19.33
CA GLY A 474 -17.05 4.18 20.14
C GLY A 474 -16.64 4.33 21.60
N ASN A 475 -16.86 5.52 22.20
CA ASN A 475 -16.62 5.80 23.60
C ASN A 475 -17.92 6.28 24.30
N GLU A 476 -17.82 6.62 25.58
CA GLU A 476 -18.92 7.15 26.39
C GLU A 476 -18.67 8.61 26.80
N ILE A 477 -17.94 9.36 25.97
CA ILE A 477 -17.56 10.76 26.20
C ILE A 477 -18.82 11.63 26.17
N THR A 478 -18.97 12.50 27.15
CA THR A 478 -20.14 13.35 27.38
C THR A 478 -19.82 14.84 27.20
N GLY A 479 -20.83 15.68 27.37
CA GLY A 479 -20.68 17.15 27.31
C GLY A 479 -20.64 17.69 25.87
N PRO A 480 -20.50 19.01 25.73
CA PRO A 480 -20.44 19.66 24.42
C PRO A 480 -19.09 19.43 23.74
N ILE A 481 -19.09 19.45 22.41
CA ILE A 481 -17.84 19.49 21.64
C ILE A 481 -17.18 20.86 21.87
N PRO A 482 -15.96 20.92 22.44
CA PRO A 482 -15.35 22.19 22.79
C PRO A 482 -14.98 23.05 21.60
N SER A 483 -15.18 24.37 21.71
CA SER A 483 -14.88 25.33 20.65
C SER A 483 -13.39 25.40 20.25
N TRP A 484 -12.47 25.10 21.20
CA TRP A 484 -11.03 25.09 20.93
C TRP A 484 -10.63 24.03 19.89
N LEU A 485 -11.44 22.99 19.67
CA LEU A 485 -11.16 21.97 18.65
C LEU A 485 -11.01 22.60 17.24
N GLY A 486 -11.78 23.66 16.96
CA GLY A 486 -11.68 24.43 15.71
C GLY A 486 -10.44 25.32 15.57
N THR A 487 -9.62 25.43 16.61
CA THR A 487 -8.37 26.22 16.56
C THR A 487 -7.13 25.39 16.21
N LEU A 488 -7.25 24.07 16.17
CA LEU A 488 -6.10 23.19 15.85
C LEU A 488 -5.67 23.37 14.39
N PRO A 489 -4.45 23.87 14.13
CA PRO A 489 -4.11 24.42 12.81
C PRO A 489 -3.90 23.35 11.72
N ARG A 490 -3.64 22.11 12.12
CA ARG A 490 -3.33 21.00 11.18
C ARG A 490 -4.39 19.91 11.15
N LEU A 491 -5.43 20.01 11.99
CA LEU A 491 -6.47 18.99 12.11
C LEU A 491 -7.38 19.01 10.87
N PHE A 492 -7.56 17.84 10.24
CA PHE A 492 -8.43 17.69 9.06
C PHE A 492 -9.28 16.43 9.08
N TYR A 493 -8.97 15.48 9.97
CA TYR A 493 -9.75 14.27 10.14
C TYR A 493 -10.20 14.16 11.59
N ILE A 494 -11.50 14.23 11.84
CA ILE A 494 -12.13 14.15 13.15
C ILE A 494 -13.19 13.06 13.08
N ASN A 495 -13.06 12.08 13.97
CA ASN A 495 -14.12 11.10 14.19
C ASN A 495 -14.44 11.03 15.71
N LEU A 496 -15.61 11.57 16.06
CA LEU A 496 -16.21 11.56 17.40
C LEU A 496 -17.51 10.74 17.44
N SER A 497 -17.75 9.92 16.43
CA SER A 497 -18.98 9.13 16.31
C SER A 497 -19.16 8.14 17.47
N GLU A 498 -20.39 7.66 17.65
CA GLU A 498 -20.70 6.64 18.68
C GLU A 498 -20.22 7.06 20.07
N ASN A 499 -20.66 8.23 20.52
CA ASN A 499 -20.39 8.79 21.83
C ASN A 499 -21.70 9.35 22.44
N ARG A 500 -21.57 10.09 23.55
CA ARG A 500 -22.68 10.76 24.23
C ARG A 500 -22.51 12.28 24.20
N PHE A 501 -21.86 12.85 23.17
CA PHE A 501 -21.74 14.29 23.01
C PHE A 501 -23.11 14.95 22.93
N SER A 502 -23.24 16.12 23.56
CA SER A 502 -24.48 16.91 23.63
C SER A 502 -24.22 18.37 23.26
N GLY A 503 -25.26 19.21 23.39
CA GLY A 503 -25.14 20.61 22.99
C GLY A 503 -25.20 20.79 21.46
N GLU A 504 -24.85 21.98 20.99
CA GLU A 504 -24.92 22.35 19.58
C GLU A 504 -23.62 22.04 18.83
N PHE A 505 -23.70 21.96 17.51
CA PHE A 505 -22.52 21.91 16.63
C PHE A 505 -21.70 23.21 16.82
N PRO A 506 -20.43 23.13 17.26
CA PRO A 506 -19.66 24.36 17.52
C PRO A 506 -19.27 25.05 16.21
N LYS A 507 -19.73 26.30 16.02
CA LYS A 507 -19.42 27.10 14.82
C LYS A 507 -17.91 27.28 14.59
N GLN A 508 -17.11 27.23 15.67
CA GLN A 508 -15.65 27.30 15.60
C GLN A 508 -15.05 26.12 14.82
N LEU A 509 -15.68 24.95 14.86
CA LEU A 509 -15.24 23.79 14.07
C LEU A 509 -15.26 24.05 12.57
N CYS A 510 -16.17 24.96 12.13
CA CYS A 510 -16.23 25.41 10.74
C CYS A 510 -15.06 26.32 10.30
N ARG A 511 -14.16 26.66 11.21
CA ARG A 511 -12.99 27.51 10.96
C ARG A 511 -11.66 26.75 10.99
N LEU A 512 -11.70 25.42 11.01
CA LEU A 512 -10.49 24.57 10.95
C LEU A 512 -9.60 25.01 9.77
N PRO A 513 -8.39 25.56 10.03
CA PRO A 513 -7.59 26.19 8.97
C PRO A 513 -7.26 25.23 7.82
N ARG A 514 -7.03 23.96 8.13
CA ARG A 514 -6.68 22.93 7.14
C ARG A 514 -7.87 22.50 6.27
N LEU A 515 -9.10 22.84 6.64
CA LEU A 515 -10.31 22.54 5.87
C LEU A 515 -10.84 23.76 5.10
N VAL A 516 -10.39 24.97 5.46
CA VAL A 516 -10.83 26.25 4.85
C VAL A 516 -9.87 26.71 3.75
N TYR A 517 -8.55 26.56 3.96
CA TYR A 517 -7.54 27.09 3.05
C TYR A 517 -6.69 25.98 2.42
N GLU A 518 -6.44 26.09 1.11
CA GLU A 518 -5.43 25.24 0.47
C GLU A 518 -4.04 25.55 1.05
N PRO A 519 -3.24 24.52 1.32
CA PRO A 519 -1.88 24.70 1.78
C PRO A 519 -1.06 25.40 0.69
N ASN A 520 -0.35 26.46 1.05
CA ASN A 520 0.63 27.09 0.16
C ASN A 520 1.68 26.06 -0.29
N ILE A 521 2.17 26.18 -1.53
CA ILE A 521 3.12 25.27 -2.18
C ILE A 521 4.39 25.02 -1.32
N THR A 522 4.78 25.97 -0.48
CA THR A 522 5.90 25.82 0.47
C THR A 522 5.62 24.80 1.59
N SER A 523 4.36 24.48 1.87
CA SER A 523 3.98 23.44 2.85
C SER A 523 3.96 22.02 2.25
N GLN A 524 4.11 21.87 0.93
CA GLN A 524 4.20 20.55 0.26
C GLN A 524 5.50 19.81 0.60
N VAL A 525 6.56 20.51 1.01
CA VAL A 525 7.82 19.91 1.48
C VAL A 525 7.58 19.12 2.79
N ASP A 526 6.60 19.53 3.60
CA ASP A 526 6.15 18.79 4.79
C ASP A 526 5.41 17.49 4.45
N ASP A 527 4.86 17.35 3.23
CA ASP A 527 4.09 16.15 2.82
C ASP A 527 4.97 14.95 2.44
N ILE A 528 6.21 15.17 2.01
CA ILE A 528 7.16 14.06 1.75
C ILE A 528 7.58 13.39 3.07
N SER A 529 7.52 14.09 4.21
CA SER A 529 7.80 13.56 5.55
C SER A 529 6.59 12.91 6.24
N ASN A 530 5.44 12.82 5.58
CA ASN A 530 4.17 12.35 6.17
C ASN A 530 3.99 10.83 6.10
N GLU A 531 5.01 10.10 5.70
CA GLU A 531 5.00 8.65 5.73
C GLU A 531 5.34 8.13 7.12
N PHE A 532 4.56 7.16 7.59
CA PHE A 532 4.83 6.45 8.84
C PHE A 532 5.64 5.20 8.57
N GLU A 533 6.35 4.75 9.58
CA GLU A 533 7.22 3.57 9.53
C GLU A 533 6.46 2.29 9.24
N LEU A 534 5.19 2.23 9.65
CA LEU A 534 4.26 1.14 9.36
C LEU A 534 2.95 1.69 8.80
N PRO A 535 2.35 1.02 7.82
CA PRO A 535 1.05 1.42 7.30
C PRO A 535 -0.01 1.27 8.39
N PHE A 536 -0.96 2.19 8.48
CA PHE A 536 -2.06 2.11 9.43
C PHE A 536 -3.42 2.19 8.74
N TYR A 537 -4.43 1.93 9.51
CA TYR A 537 -5.76 1.66 9.08
C TYR A 537 -6.74 2.52 9.84
N PHE A 538 -7.50 3.32 9.11
CA PHE A 538 -8.66 4.00 9.64
C PHE A 538 -9.87 3.58 8.79
N GLY A 539 -10.73 2.77 9.33
CA GLY A 539 -12.00 2.42 8.73
C GLY A 539 -12.97 2.05 9.83
N THR A 540 -14.20 2.49 9.72
CA THR A 540 -15.31 1.80 10.34
C THR A 540 -15.29 0.38 9.80
N ILE A 541 -15.63 -0.59 10.65
CA ILE A 541 -15.75 -2.01 10.30
C ILE A 541 -16.96 -2.20 9.34
N ASP A 542 -17.14 -1.30 8.41
CA ASP A 542 -18.10 -1.44 7.34
C ASP A 542 -17.56 -2.43 6.33
N ARG A 543 -18.35 -3.46 6.14
CA ARG A 543 -18.22 -4.71 5.38
C ARG A 543 -17.67 -4.62 3.94
N ASN A 544 -16.84 -3.62 3.63
CA ASN A 544 -16.24 -3.47 2.32
C ASN A 544 -14.75 -3.84 2.38
N PRO A 545 -14.29 -4.90 1.68
CA PRO A 545 -12.92 -5.40 1.74
C PRO A 545 -11.86 -4.49 1.09
N ASN A 546 -12.22 -3.32 0.57
CA ASN A 546 -11.28 -2.35 0.02
C ASN A 546 -10.67 -1.47 1.11
N TYR A 547 -9.95 -2.09 2.01
CA TYR A 547 -9.25 -1.43 3.10
C TYR A 547 -8.04 -0.66 2.58
N TYR A 548 -8.08 0.66 2.68
CA TYR A 548 -6.93 1.49 2.38
C TYR A 548 -5.89 1.37 3.50
N LEU A 549 -4.98 0.43 3.37
CA LEU A 549 -3.78 0.36 4.19
C LEU A 549 -2.78 1.36 3.61
N SER A 550 -2.52 2.43 4.31
CA SER A 550 -1.57 3.45 3.84
C SER A 550 -0.63 3.91 4.96
N SER A 551 0.63 4.06 4.62
CA SER A 551 1.60 4.76 5.46
C SER A 551 1.54 6.28 5.30
N LYS A 552 0.78 6.79 4.31
CA LYS A 552 0.70 8.22 3.99
C LYS A 552 -0.55 8.86 4.59
N ILE A 553 -0.39 9.87 5.42
CA ILE A 553 -1.51 10.66 5.98
C ILE A 553 -2.35 11.30 4.88
N SER A 554 -1.73 11.75 3.80
CA SER A 554 -2.40 12.42 2.68
C SER A 554 -3.41 11.54 1.91
N SER A 555 -3.35 10.22 2.09
CA SER A 555 -4.33 9.31 1.48
C SER A 555 -5.70 9.33 2.16
N TYR A 556 -5.80 9.88 3.38
CA TYR A 556 -7.07 9.94 4.12
C TYR A 556 -7.89 11.17 3.73
N PRO A 557 -9.19 11.00 3.44
CA PRO A 557 -10.05 12.12 3.06
C PRO A 557 -10.33 13.03 4.25
N ALA A 558 -10.35 14.33 4.03
CA ALA A 558 -10.78 15.32 5.03
C ALA A 558 -12.19 14.99 5.54
N THR A 559 -12.32 14.75 6.84
CA THR A 559 -13.54 14.15 7.43
C THR A 559 -13.94 14.86 8.72
N ILE A 560 -15.24 15.10 8.87
CA ILE A 560 -15.91 15.39 10.15
C ILE A 560 -17.03 14.36 10.31
N ASP A 561 -16.87 13.47 11.27
CA ASP A 561 -17.84 12.45 11.64
C ASP A 561 -18.26 12.64 13.11
N LEU A 562 -19.51 13.04 13.31
CA LEU A 562 -20.15 13.25 14.61
C LEU A 562 -21.38 12.34 14.78
N SER A 563 -21.52 11.31 13.98
CA SER A 563 -22.69 10.44 13.95
C SER A 563 -22.89 9.69 15.29
N ASN A 564 -24.12 9.23 15.50
CA ASN A 564 -24.49 8.48 16.72
C ASN A 564 -24.09 9.21 18.02
N ASN A 565 -24.66 10.40 18.21
CA ASN A 565 -24.48 11.23 19.41
C ASN A 565 -25.82 11.86 19.83
N ASN A 566 -25.79 12.75 20.84
CA ASN A 566 -26.97 13.48 21.33
C ASN A 566 -26.91 14.98 20.95
N ILE A 567 -26.28 15.34 19.82
CA ILE A 567 -26.07 16.72 19.39
C ILE A 567 -27.40 17.31 18.92
N VAL A 568 -27.70 18.53 19.36
CA VAL A 568 -28.97 19.23 19.11
C VAL A 568 -28.74 20.51 18.28
N GLY A 569 -29.83 21.21 18.00
CA GLY A 569 -29.79 22.51 17.31
C GLY A 569 -29.66 22.40 15.80
N ASN A 570 -29.27 23.48 15.16
CA ASN A 570 -29.19 23.56 13.71
C ASN A 570 -27.80 23.23 13.19
N ILE A 571 -27.71 22.69 11.97
CA ILE A 571 -26.42 22.65 11.24
C ILE A 571 -26.06 24.11 10.92
N PRO A 572 -24.89 24.61 11.37
CA PRO A 572 -24.56 26.03 11.18
C PRO A 572 -24.26 26.35 9.72
N ILE A 573 -24.68 27.53 9.26
CA ILE A 573 -24.42 27.99 7.89
C ILE A 573 -22.92 28.12 7.60
N GLU A 574 -22.13 28.34 8.63
CA GLU A 574 -20.67 28.43 8.59
C GLU A 574 -20.00 27.12 8.11
N VAL A 575 -20.71 25.98 8.11
CA VAL A 575 -20.19 24.72 7.58
C VAL A 575 -19.72 24.84 6.14
N GLY A 576 -20.35 25.75 5.34
CA GLY A 576 -19.95 26.03 3.98
C GLY A 576 -18.57 26.68 3.80
N GLN A 577 -17.86 27.03 4.89
CA GLN A 577 -16.49 27.53 4.85
C GLN A 577 -15.45 26.41 4.70
N LEU A 578 -15.83 25.16 5.00
CA LEU A 578 -14.93 24.00 5.01
C LEU A 578 -14.70 23.45 3.58
N GLN A 579 -14.22 24.26 2.65
CA GLN A 579 -14.17 23.98 1.21
C GLN A 579 -13.36 22.73 0.83
N LEU A 580 -12.41 22.31 1.68
CA LEU A 580 -11.59 21.11 1.46
C LEU A 580 -12.18 19.84 2.09
N LEU A 581 -13.35 19.95 2.76
CA LEU A 581 -14.02 18.81 3.39
C LEU A 581 -14.51 17.83 2.31
N ARG A 582 -14.25 16.54 2.53
CA ARG A 582 -14.68 15.46 1.63
C ARG A 582 -15.79 14.60 2.25
N ARG A 583 -15.87 14.50 3.57
CA ARG A 583 -16.85 13.68 4.27
C ARG A 583 -17.47 14.47 5.43
N LEU A 584 -18.78 14.65 5.41
CA LEU A 584 -19.58 15.23 6.50
C LEU A 584 -20.64 14.20 6.92
N VAL A 585 -20.48 13.62 8.10
CA VAL A 585 -21.31 12.54 8.62
C VAL A 585 -21.91 12.98 9.95
N LEU A 586 -23.21 13.24 9.96
CA LEU A 586 -23.94 13.78 11.10
C LEU A 586 -25.17 12.93 11.47
N HIS A 587 -25.31 11.73 10.90
CA HIS A 587 -26.49 10.89 11.10
C HIS A 587 -26.70 10.45 12.55
N SER A 588 -27.90 10.06 12.88
CA SER A 588 -28.26 9.55 14.22
C SER A 588 -27.88 10.54 15.33
N ASN A 589 -28.45 11.75 15.22
CA ASN A 589 -28.36 12.84 16.19
C ASN A 589 -29.74 13.50 16.36
N ASN A 590 -29.76 14.61 17.07
CA ASN A 590 -30.99 15.42 17.30
C ASN A 590 -30.94 16.77 16.55
N PHE A 591 -30.23 16.84 15.41
CA PHE A 591 -30.17 18.06 14.61
C PHE A 591 -31.59 18.43 14.10
N SER A 592 -31.93 19.72 14.18
CA SER A 592 -33.21 20.27 13.75
C SER A 592 -33.05 21.41 12.75
N GLY A 593 -34.16 22.05 12.37
CA GLY A 593 -34.14 23.15 11.41
C GLY A 593 -33.92 22.68 9.98
N VAL A 594 -33.40 23.58 9.11
CA VAL A 594 -33.26 23.31 7.69
C VAL A 594 -31.84 22.88 7.31
N ILE A 595 -31.72 22.13 6.21
CA ILE A 595 -30.41 21.85 5.61
C ILE A 595 -29.87 23.17 5.03
N PRO A 596 -28.70 23.68 5.47
CA PRO A 596 -28.18 24.95 4.98
C PRO A 596 -27.79 24.92 3.50
N ASN A 597 -28.21 25.91 2.74
CA ASN A 597 -27.79 26.08 1.34
C ASN A 597 -26.26 26.12 1.17
N GLN A 598 -25.55 26.61 2.18
CA GLN A 598 -24.09 26.78 2.19
C GLN A 598 -23.33 25.46 2.11
N ILE A 599 -23.95 24.32 2.40
CA ILE A 599 -23.35 22.99 2.16
C ILE A 599 -22.95 22.85 0.67
N SER A 600 -23.65 23.48 -0.24
CA SER A 600 -23.32 23.49 -1.67
C SER A 600 -21.97 24.15 -2.02
N ASN A 601 -21.36 24.87 -1.07
CA ASN A 601 -20.02 25.46 -1.24
C ASN A 601 -18.91 24.41 -1.07
N LEU A 602 -19.22 23.25 -0.50
CA LEU A 602 -18.26 22.15 -0.25
C LEU A 602 -18.00 21.36 -1.54
N LYS A 603 -17.37 21.98 -2.52
CA LYS A 603 -17.22 21.41 -3.88
C LYS A 603 -16.47 20.07 -3.92
N ASN A 604 -15.66 19.78 -2.92
CA ASN A 604 -14.91 18.53 -2.80
C ASN A 604 -15.66 17.44 -2.02
N LEU A 605 -16.93 17.68 -1.62
CA LEU A 605 -17.69 16.75 -0.79
C LEU A 605 -18.03 15.47 -1.55
N GLU A 606 -17.63 14.35 -0.98
CA GLU A 606 -17.86 13.00 -1.51
C GLU A 606 -18.95 12.25 -0.72
N VAL A 607 -19.07 12.54 0.57
CA VAL A 607 -20.04 11.90 1.46
C VAL A 607 -20.77 12.95 2.27
N LEU A 608 -22.09 12.92 2.20
CA LEU A 608 -23.01 13.71 3.03
C LEU A 608 -24.08 12.77 3.62
N ASN A 609 -23.96 12.48 4.91
CA ASN A 609 -24.96 11.69 5.61
C ASN A 609 -25.58 12.48 6.76
N LEU A 610 -26.85 12.84 6.60
CA LEU A 610 -27.67 13.59 7.54
C LEU A 610 -28.88 12.78 8.05
N SER A 611 -28.90 11.48 7.76
CA SER A 611 -30.05 10.62 8.08
C SER A 611 -30.30 10.51 9.60
N MET A 612 -31.52 10.07 9.96
CA MET A 612 -31.89 9.84 11.36
C MET A 612 -31.66 11.08 12.23
N ASN A 613 -32.32 12.20 11.87
CA ASN A 613 -32.30 13.47 12.57
C ASN A 613 -33.72 14.09 12.61
N HIS A 614 -33.84 15.32 13.05
CA HIS A 614 -35.10 16.07 13.08
C HIS A 614 -35.09 17.23 12.06
N LEU A 615 -34.34 17.11 10.98
CA LEU A 615 -34.22 18.14 9.94
C LEU A 615 -35.56 18.31 9.21
N SER A 616 -35.90 19.55 8.91
CA SER A 616 -37.18 19.94 8.28
C SER A 616 -36.95 20.85 7.07
N GLY A 617 -38.04 21.29 6.43
CA GLY A 617 -37.98 22.14 5.24
C GLY A 617 -37.63 21.32 3.98
N ILE A 618 -37.13 21.98 2.97
CA ILE A 618 -36.85 21.40 1.65
C ILE A 618 -35.37 20.96 1.56
N ILE A 619 -35.08 20.00 0.69
CA ILE A 619 -33.71 19.72 0.25
C ILE A 619 -33.26 20.87 -0.64
N PRO A 620 -32.20 21.62 -0.31
CA PRO A 620 -31.77 22.75 -1.11
C PRO A 620 -31.39 22.34 -2.55
N SER A 621 -31.98 23.02 -3.55
CA SER A 621 -31.64 22.75 -4.95
C SER A 621 -30.17 23.01 -5.30
N SER A 622 -29.50 23.88 -4.53
CA SER A 622 -28.08 24.17 -4.66
C SER A 622 -27.17 22.94 -4.43
N LEU A 623 -27.65 21.91 -3.70
CA LEU A 623 -26.90 20.67 -3.50
C LEU A 623 -26.67 19.90 -4.81
N ALA A 624 -27.47 20.17 -5.85
CA ALA A 624 -27.25 19.64 -7.19
C ALA A 624 -25.87 20.00 -7.79
N SER A 625 -25.19 21.02 -7.27
CA SER A 625 -23.87 21.46 -7.71
C SER A 625 -22.71 20.63 -7.12
N LEU A 626 -22.98 19.68 -6.23
CA LEU A 626 -21.99 18.80 -5.60
C LEU A 626 -21.71 17.59 -6.50
N THR A 627 -20.93 17.78 -7.54
CA THR A 627 -20.69 16.78 -8.59
C THR A 627 -19.79 15.62 -8.17
N PHE A 628 -19.02 15.76 -7.08
CA PHE A 628 -18.16 14.70 -6.54
C PHE A 628 -18.86 13.80 -5.50
N LEU A 629 -20.14 14.07 -5.18
CA LEU A 629 -20.85 13.34 -4.15
C LEU A 629 -21.09 11.89 -4.57
N LYS A 630 -20.50 10.96 -3.83
CA LYS A 630 -20.58 9.50 -4.03
C LYS A 630 -21.64 8.86 -3.15
N GLU A 631 -21.85 9.45 -1.97
CA GLU A 631 -22.79 8.97 -0.96
C GLU A 631 -23.60 10.15 -0.44
N PHE A 632 -24.92 10.00 -0.49
CA PHE A 632 -25.87 10.97 0.02
C PHE A 632 -26.97 10.25 0.77
N ASN A 633 -27.27 10.69 1.98
CA ASN A 633 -28.36 10.12 2.76
C ASN A 633 -29.02 11.20 3.65
N VAL A 634 -30.31 11.39 3.49
CA VAL A 634 -31.17 12.29 4.28
C VAL A 634 -32.41 11.56 4.83
N SER A 635 -32.38 10.22 4.79
CA SER A 635 -33.51 9.40 5.24
C SER A 635 -33.85 9.63 6.72
N TYR A 636 -35.07 9.32 7.10
CA TYR A 636 -35.57 9.42 8.48
C TYR A 636 -35.36 10.82 9.09
N ASN A 637 -36.02 11.82 8.47
CA ASN A 637 -36.08 13.21 8.89
C ASN A 637 -37.53 13.74 8.71
N TYR A 638 -37.74 15.03 8.84
CA TYR A 638 -39.04 15.71 8.60
C TYR A 638 -39.01 16.60 7.34
N LEU A 639 -38.20 16.20 6.34
CA LEU A 639 -38.04 16.92 5.10
C LEU A 639 -39.32 16.87 4.27
N GLN A 640 -39.56 17.93 3.45
CA GLN A 640 -40.74 18.07 2.66
C GLN A 640 -40.48 18.64 1.25
N GLY A 641 -41.47 18.55 0.36
CA GLY A 641 -41.39 19.10 -0.97
C GLY A 641 -40.66 18.20 -1.97
N PRO A 642 -40.34 18.70 -3.16
CA PRO A 642 -39.72 17.90 -4.19
C PRO A 642 -38.25 17.65 -3.95
N ILE A 643 -37.80 16.42 -4.27
CA ILE A 643 -36.36 16.13 -4.41
C ILE A 643 -35.84 16.93 -5.59
N PRO A 644 -34.73 17.69 -5.46
CA PRO A 644 -34.21 18.51 -6.55
C PRO A 644 -33.89 17.66 -7.80
N THR A 645 -34.33 18.15 -8.95
CA THR A 645 -34.14 17.50 -10.26
C THR A 645 -32.69 17.71 -10.73
N SER A 646 -31.78 16.79 -10.35
CA SER A 646 -30.42 16.74 -10.87
C SER A 646 -30.04 15.28 -11.14
N THR A 647 -29.21 15.05 -12.14
CA THR A 647 -28.68 13.70 -12.44
C THR A 647 -27.98 13.08 -11.23
N GLN A 648 -27.25 13.90 -10.46
CA GLN A 648 -26.52 13.45 -9.29
C GLN A 648 -27.43 12.99 -8.15
N LEU A 649 -28.38 13.84 -7.71
CA LEU A 649 -29.26 13.50 -6.58
C LEU A 649 -30.25 12.39 -6.92
N GLN A 650 -30.69 12.30 -8.17
CA GLN A 650 -31.61 11.25 -8.64
C GLN A 650 -30.91 9.90 -8.90
N SER A 651 -29.59 9.86 -8.93
CA SER A 651 -28.82 8.60 -9.07
C SER A 651 -28.73 7.81 -7.75
N PHE A 652 -29.02 8.44 -6.61
CA PHE A 652 -29.04 7.76 -5.33
C PHE A 652 -30.33 6.91 -5.17
N ASN A 653 -30.21 5.82 -4.44
CA ASN A 653 -31.35 4.91 -4.18
C ASN A 653 -32.45 5.61 -3.39
N ALA A 654 -33.70 5.15 -3.55
CA ALA A 654 -34.83 5.64 -2.79
C ALA A 654 -34.63 5.57 -1.28
N SER A 655 -33.88 4.57 -0.78
CA SER A 655 -33.51 4.43 0.63
C SER A 655 -32.75 5.62 1.23
N ALA A 656 -32.06 6.40 0.40
CA ALA A 656 -31.38 7.62 0.83
C ALA A 656 -32.34 8.77 1.20
N PHE A 657 -33.60 8.67 0.85
CA PHE A 657 -34.65 9.68 1.03
C PHE A 657 -35.84 9.19 1.87
N GLU A 658 -35.94 7.88 2.10
CA GLU A 658 -37.07 7.28 2.81
C GLU A 658 -37.24 7.83 4.24
N GLY A 659 -38.37 7.54 4.88
CA GLY A 659 -38.64 8.04 6.23
C GLY A 659 -38.90 9.55 6.31
N ASN A 660 -39.16 10.24 5.18
CA ASN A 660 -39.58 11.63 5.09
C ASN A 660 -41.00 11.71 4.48
N PRO A 661 -42.06 11.66 5.29
CA PRO A 661 -43.45 11.47 4.79
C PRO A 661 -43.93 12.52 3.81
N LYS A 662 -43.39 13.75 3.87
CA LYS A 662 -43.78 14.90 3.03
C LYS A 662 -42.83 15.14 1.85
N LEU A 663 -41.82 14.25 1.65
CA LEU A 663 -40.89 14.35 0.53
C LEU A 663 -41.47 13.64 -0.69
N CYS A 664 -41.28 14.20 -1.88
CA CYS A 664 -41.83 13.67 -3.13
C CYS A 664 -40.89 13.80 -4.32
N GLY A 665 -41.20 13.10 -5.41
CA GLY A 665 -40.38 13.08 -6.62
C GLY A 665 -39.35 11.96 -6.70
N ALA A 666 -38.85 11.70 -7.89
CA ALA A 666 -37.87 10.63 -8.10
C ALA A 666 -36.60 10.83 -7.23
N PRO A 667 -36.01 9.77 -6.64
CA PRO A 667 -36.31 8.33 -6.85
C PRO A 667 -37.45 7.76 -5.97
N LEU A 668 -38.09 8.58 -5.13
CA LEU A 668 -39.23 8.12 -4.35
C LEU A 668 -40.46 7.83 -5.25
N PRO A 669 -41.31 6.85 -4.86
CA PRO A 669 -42.51 6.54 -5.62
C PRO A 669 -43.60 7.65 -5.55
N ASN A 670 -43.55 8.53 -4.55
CA ASN A 670 -44.50 9.57 -4.28
C ASN A 670 -44.37 10.71 -5.30
N LYS A 671 -45.42 10.94 -6.14
CA LYS A 671 -45.42 12.05 -7.08
C LYS A 671 -45.76 13.37 -6.37
N CYS A 672 -45.03 14.46 -6.70
CA CYS A 672 -45.35 15.80 -6.20
C CYS A 672 -46.64 16.33 -6.82
N GLY A 673 -47.47 17.00 -6.02
CA GLY A 673 -48.69 17.70 -6.51
C GLY A 673 -49.97 16.89 -6.48
N GLN A 674 -50.01 15.64 -6.02
CA GLN A 674 -51.26 15.00 -5.64
C GLN A 674 -51.54 15.25 -4.17
N PRO A 675 -52.62 15.96 -3.76
CA PRO A 675 -53.05 15.91 -2.39
C PRO A 675 -53.39 14.46 -2.07
N ASN A 676 -52.84 13.95 -0.94
CA ASN A 676 -53.31 12.68 -0.41
C ASN A 676 -54.84 12.75 -0.36
N LYS A 677 -55.52 12.03 -1.24
CA LYS A 677 -56.93 11.75 -1.07
C LYS A 677 -57.00 11.01 0.28
N GLY A 678 -57.44 11.76 1.26
CA GLY A 678 -57.86 11.19 2.52
C GLY A 678 -58.79 10.02 2.20
N ILE A 679 -58.59 8.93 2.86
CA ILE A 679 -59.59 7.89 3.00
C ILE A 679 -60.73 8.56 3.75
N ASP A 680 -61.74 9.07 2.98
CA ASP A 680 -62.99 9.57 3.53
C ASP A 680 -63.73 8.41 4.22
N GLU A 681 -64.16 8.77 5.37
CA GLU A 681 -65.11 8.06 6.21
C GLU A 681 -66.31 7.55 5.38
N ASP A 682 -66.52 6.24 5.37
CA ASP A 682 -67.83 5.63 5.38
C ASP A 682 -67.70 4.18 5.90
N ASN A 683 -67.85 4.05 7.18
CA ASN A 683 -68.65 3.00 7.83
C ASN A 683 -68.67 3.20 9.37
N LYS A 684 -69.62 3.99 9.81
CA LYS A 684 -70.13 3.85 11.18
C LYS A 684 -70.80 2.50 11.29
N LYS A 685 -70.33 1.64 12.14
CA LYS A 685 -71.08 0.95 13.20
C LYS A 685 -70.24 -0.10 13.94
N ASN A 686 -70.27 0.12 15.26
CA ASN A 686 -70.18 -0.87 16.34
C ASN A 686 -68.84 -1.36 16.85
N ASN A 687 -68.61 -0.91 17.99
CA ASN A 687 -68.31 -1.43 19.34
C ASN A 687 -66.92 -1.17 19.88
N LYS A 688 -66.97 -0.34 20.92
CA LYS A 688 -66.32 -0.42 22.24
C LYS A 688 -65.37 -1.62 22.42
N ASP A 689 -64.16 -1.36 22.76
CA ASP A 689 -63.56 -1.44 24.10
C ASP A 689 -62.03 -1.50 24.05
N MET A 690 -61.44 -0.72 24.94
CA MET A 690 -60.19 -0.89 25.71
C MET A 690 -58.84 -1.09 24.99
N ASP A 691 -58.06 -0.05 24.95
CA ASP A 691 -56.88 0.21 25.81
C ASP A 691 -55.61 -0.64 25.60
N ASN A 692 -54.51 0.06 25.57
CA ASN A 692 -53.11 -0.33 25.71
C ASN A 692 -52.27 -0.41 24.42
N GLY A 693 -51.55 0.69 24.20
CA GLY A 693 -50.43 0.74 23.25
C GLY A 693 -49.26 -0.12 23.72
N LEU A 694 -48.79 -0.89 22.78
CA LEU A 694 -47.40 -1.36 22.73
C LEU A 694 -47.02 -1.48 21.25
N HIS A 695 -45.94 -0.81 20.89
CA HIS A 695 -45.32 -0.90 19.59
C HIS A 695 -45.04 -2.36 19.21
N GLN A 696 -45.78 -2.92 18.26
CA GLN A 696 -45.48 -4.21 17.67
C GLN A 696 -44.50 -4.01 16.51
N LEU A 697 -43.27 -4.40 16.73
CA LEU A 697 -42.32 -4.75 15.65
C LEU A 697 -42.91 -5.94 14.88
N PRO A 698 -42.83 -5.98 13.53
CA PRO A 698 -43.40 -7.06 12.73
C PRO A 698 -42.68 -8.37 13.01
N TRP A 699 -43.32 -9.25 13.75
CA TRP A 699 -42.84 -10.62 14.07
C TRP A 699 -42.50 -11.45 12.82
N PHE A 700 -43.00 -11.13 11.66
CA PHE A 700 -42.75 -11.84 10.41
C PHE A 700 -41.30 -11.77 9.93
N TYR A 701 -40.54 -10.72 10.23
CA TYR A 701 -39.12 -10.62 9.85
C TYR A 701 -38.21 -11.44 10.74
N ILE A 702 -38.50 -11.54 12.02
CA ILE A 702 -37.70 -12.32 12.96
C ILE A 702 -37.90 -13.82 12.75
N SER A 703 -39.11 -14.26 12.45
CA SER A 703 -39.41 -15.67 12.18
C SER A 703 -38.76 -16.16 10.86
N SER A 704 -38.70 -15.35 9.81
CA SER A 704 -38.06 -15.75 8.55
C SER A 704 -36.53 -15.80 8.64
N ILE A 705 -35.89 -14.93 9.43
CA ILE A 705 -34.45 -14.96 9.68
C ILE A 705 -34.06 -16.18 10.49
N VAL A 706 -34.83 -16.49 11.56
CA VAL A 706 -34.57 -17.66 12.41
C VAL A 706 -34.80 -18.97 11.64
N LEU A 707 -35.87 -19.05 10.80
CA LEU A 707 -36.12 -20.23 9.98
C LEU A 707 -35.02 -20.42 8.91
N GLY A 708 -34.56 -19.36 8.26
CA GLY A 708 -33.46 -19.40 7.29
C GLY A 708 -32.16 -19.87 7.93
N PHE A 709 -31.87 -19.43 9.15
CA PHE A 709 -30.66 -19.84 9.88
C PHE A 709 -30.74 -21.32 10.29
N ILE A 710 -31.90 -21.79 10.78
CA ILE A 710 -32.09 -23.19 11.19
C ILE A 710 -31.99 -24.12 9.96
N VAL A 711 -32.63 -23.81 8.84
CA VAL A 711 -32.56 -24.60 7.61
C VAL A 711 -31.16 -24.62 7.01
N GLY A 712 -30.46 -23.50 7.00
CA GLY A 712 -29.06 -23.40 6.53
C GLY A 712 -28.09 -24.17 7.41
N PHE A 713 -28.21 -24.03 8.73
CA PHE A 713 -27.36 -24.75 9.70
C PHE A 713 -27.53 -26.27 9.62
N TRP A 714 -28.78 -26.76 9.58
CA TRP A 714 -29.05 -28.20 9.46
C TRP A 714 -28.73 -28.75 8.08
N GLY A 715 -28.82 -27.94 7.02
CA GLY A 715 -28.38 -28.30 5.68
C GLY A 715 -26.86 -28.56 5.60
N VAL A 716 -26.08 -27.72 6.26
CA VAL A 716 -24.61 -27.88 6.32
C VAL A 716 -24.21 -29.02 7.26
N CYS A 717 -24.81 -29.11 8.45
CA CYS A 717 -24.54 -30.23 9.38
C CYS A 717 -24.97 -31.56 8.85
N GLY A 718 -26.11 -31.65 8.15
CA GLY A 718 -26.61 -32.89 7.54
C GLY A 718 -25.70 -33.37 6.42
N SER A 719 -25.17 -32.48 5.57
CA SER A 719 -24.23 -32.84 4.51
C SER A 719 -22.87 -33.35 5.04
N LEU A 720 -22.43 -32.83 6.20
CA LEU A 720 -21.20 -33.28 6.87
C LEU A 720 -21.34 -34.63 7.56
N ILE A 721 -22.55 -35.00 7.96
CA ILE A 721 -22.85 -36.34 8.58
C ILE A 721 -22.98 -37.42 7.50
N ILE A 722 -23.56 -37.09 6.34
CA ILE A 722 -23.78 -38.05 5.24
C ILE A 722 -22.48 -38.39 4.48
N ASN A 723 -21.46 -37.50 4.51
CA ASN A 723 -20.15 -37.76 3.89
C ASN A 723 -19.15 -38.52 4.80
N LYS A 724 -19.61 -39.09 5.93
CA LYS A 724 -18.77 -39.87 6.86
C LYS A 724 -19.26 -41.32 7.03
N THR A 725 -20.09 -41.81 6.10
CA THR A 725 -20.40 -43.24 5.98
C THR A 725 -19.92 -43.77 4.64
#